data_bf3bae661a6b15057da221b8b39f251e
#
_entry.id   bf3bae661a6b15057da221b8b39f251e
#
_cell.length_a   1.000
_cell.length_b   1.000
_cell.length_c   1.000
_cell.angle_alpha   90.00
_cell.angle_beta   90.00
_cell.angle_gamma   90.00
#
_symmetry.space_group_name_H-M   'P 1'
#
loop_
_entity.id
_entity.type
_entity.pdbx_description
1 polymer ?
#
loop_
_entity_poly.entity_id
_entity_poly.type
_entity_poly.pdbx_seq_one_letter_code
_entity_poly.pdbx_strand_id
1 'polypeptide(L)'
;MKQRTILAALAAVVIATTAHAGGGWTKYEKNPVLGSPELGTCFDVNVIAKGSAKYNMYFSWRPMKAIALVRSNDGVSWSEPEICLRHDETSGWEDNLNRSCTLWWNGEYHMWYTGQARGYSKIGYAKSKDGIHFTRVRRDPVLISERPHEGFSVMNPYVLRDDARGVFRMWYASGETYEPNVLCYAESKDGIVWEKSLINPIFVHGEGKAWDRDRVGGCEVYPLKDGRYVMFYIGYSDIHTARIGAAISPDGIRCWKRLKANPLVEPTAGEWDSAACYKPSAAWDEENGCWRLWYNGRTGSREYIGMVVHKGYDLGPVDAPAFRVIGENPVRQHMERFSFDDEELYPHDILNKSAYWWALSNIPRFDCPDADLVRTYYFRWWTYRKHLRKMPEGWVVTEFLPDVPWAGKNNTISCPLNHHLREGRWLRNAFYLDDYLRFMMKDGTVNGARAYACAPAWCACERAKVTGQKKIVSDLLPNFVRNYEAWAKGWTPQGTKFAAGFKPTSGLFELTGNREGTEYALSPDGARPMVNSMMWAEATAIAELARQKGDAALAERFAAKAAALEKNIKAKLWHADKQFFTSISTNGVHDAVCELHGYAPFYFRMSLDGFGKAWRPLLSESGFFAPKGLTFPTRDTPGFTVTPDFKKHECLWNGPSWPYATSVALTALYETLQSGADIPVTRADFARLLKQYAAQHVLVRADGKTVPWIDENLNPFSGDWQARTIMIEQDRSGFKKQRFPERGKDYNHSTFCDLVIAGLCGIVPQADGKLVVKPLAPTEWDWWCIDGVRYHGRDVTVLFDRDGTHYGKGKGLVVLE
;
A
#
# COMPACT_ATOMS: atom_id res chain seq x y z
N MET A 1 18.26 82.44 32.08
CA MET A 1 18.56 80.95 32.03
C MET A 1 17.42 80.32 31.32
N LYS A 2 17.66 79.87 30.09
CA LYS A 2 16.64 79.30 29.18
C LYS A 2 16.68 77.77 29.29
N GLN A 3 15.62 77.17 29.79
CA GLN A 3 15.40 75.66 29.67
C GLN A 3 14.88 75.39 28.29
N ARG A 4 15.61 74.47 27.58
CA ARG A 4 15.18 73.89 26.32
C ARG A 4 14.47 72.55 26.66
N THR A 5 13.22 72.47 26.34
CA THR A 5 12.39 71.30 26.34
C THR A 5 12.68 70.47 25.05
N ILE A 6 13.20 69.29 25.17
CA ILE A 6 13.41 68.34 24.04
C ILE A 6 12.15 67.51 23.93
N LEU A 7 11.38 67.70 22.87
CA LEU A 7 10.34 66.76 22.44
C LEU A 7 10.99 65.54 21.79
N ALA A 8 10.88 64.41 22.42
CA ALA A 8 11.20 63.13 21.82
C ALA A 8 10.00 62.66 20.97
N ALA A 9 10.17 62.66 19.65
CA ALA A 9 9.22 62.01 18.75
C ALA A 9 9.40 60.47 18.80
N LEU A 10 8.42 59.75 19.35
CA LEU A 10 8.33 58.32 19.22
C LEU A 10 7.92 57.97 17.78
N ALA A 11 8.86 57.48 16.98
CA ALA A 11 8.56 56.83 15.74
C ALA A 11 7.99 55.45 16.05
N ALA A 12 6.69 55.28 15.88
CA ALA A 12 6.07 53.95 15.88
C ALA A 12 6.58 53.18 14.68
N VAL A 13 7.44 52.22 14.92
CA VAL A 13 7.83 51.21 13.91
C VAL A 13 6.61 50.31 13.73
N VAL A 14 5.82 50.56 12.69
CA VAL A 14 4.83 49.60 12.20
C VAL A 14 5.60 48.45 11.63
N ILE A 15 5.71 47.36 12.41
CA ILE A 15 6.18 46.07 11.89
C ILE A 15 5.06 45.57 10.97
N ALA A 16 5.24 45.80 9.68
CA ALA A 16 4.41 45.14 8.69
C ALA A 16 4.62 43.63 8.85
N THR A 17 3.61 42.94 9.34
CA THR A 17 3.60 41.47 9.37
C THR A 17 3.57 40.97 7.95
N THR A 18 4.74 40.66 7.39
CA THR A 18 4.83 39.92 6.14
C THR A 18 4.11 38.58 6.33
N ALA A 19 3.09 38.34 5.51
CA ALA A 19 2.43 37.03 5.48
C ALA A 19 3.43 35.95 5.15
N HIS A 20 3.78 35.10 6.13
CA HIS A 20 4.74 34.01 5.94
C HIS A 20 4.01 32.83 5.28
N ALA A 21 4.46 32.43 4.09
CA ALA A 21 4.17 31.12 3.53
C ALA A 21 4.95 30.05 4.34
N GLY A 22 4.52 28.78 4.30
CA GLY A 22 5.16 27.68 5.03
C GLY A 22 6.62 27.46 4.62
N GLY A 23 7.43 26.86 5.50
CA GLY A 23 8.76 26.38 5.16
C GLY A 23 9.80 27.40 4.70
N GLY A 24 9.74 28.62 5.18
CA GLY A 24 10.70 29.68 4.83
C GLY A 24 10.43 30.38 3.49
N TRP A 25 9.30 30.09 2.85
CA TRP A 25 8.82 30.85 1.71
C TRP A 25 8.16 32.15 2.13
N THR A 26 8.36 33.22 1.36
CA THR A 26 7.79 34.53 1.63
C THR A 26 7.07 35.04 0.39
N LYS A 27 5.80 35.47 0.54
CA LYS A 27 5.05 36.10 -0.55
C LYS A 27 5.66 37.44 -0.91
N TYR A 28 5.77 37.71 -2.20
CA TYR A 28 6.20 39.02 -2.67
C TYR A 28 5.20 40.10 -2.25
N GLU A 29 5.68 41.21 -1.67
CA GLU A 29 4.84 42.23 -1.03
C GLU A 29 3.88 42.92 -1.98
N LYS A 30 4.23 42.98 -3.28
CA LYS A 30 3.43 43.62 -4.32
C LYS A 30 2.70 42.62 -5.22
N ASN A 31 2.35 41.46 -4.68
CA ASN A 31 1.49 40.51 -5.38
C ASN A 31 0.09 41.08 -5.61
N PRO A 32 -0.62 40.75 -6.72
CA PRO A 32 -0.16 39.84 -7.82
C PRO A 32 0.85 40.53 -8.74
N VAL A 33 1.78 39.74 -9.32
CA VAL A 33 2.77 40.25 -10.27
C VAL A 33 2.25 40.28 -11.71
N LEU A 34 1.21 39.52 -12.03
CA LEU A 34 0.51 39.57 -13.33
C LEU A 34 -0.98 39.35 -13.13
N GLY A 35 -1.78 40.20 -13.78
CA GLY A 35 -3.24 40.17 -13.74
C GLY A 35 -3.82 41.49 -13.23
N SER A 36 -4.90 41.92 -13.82
CA SER A 36 -5.69 43.07 -13.44
C SER A 36 -7.13 42.90 -13.87
N PRO A 37 -8.08 43.72 -13.43
CA PRO A 37 -9.45 43.72 -13.94
C PRO A 37 -9.55 43.87 -15.47
N GLU A 38 -8.66 44.66 -16.06
CA GLU A 38 -8.62 44.94 -17.51
C GLU A 38 -8.03 43.76 -18.30
N LEU A 39 -6.98 43.13 -17.77
CA LEU A 39 -6.36 41.98 -18.39
C LEU A 39 -7.22 40.72 -18.25
N GLY A 40 -8.05 40.67 -17.22
CA GLY A 40 -8.89 39.53 -16.88
C GLY A 40 -8.13 38.38 -16.25
N THR A 41 -8.70 37.18 -16.30
CA THR A 41 -8.12 36.00 -15.68
C THR A 41 -6.87 35.51 -16.42
N CYS A 42 -5.75 35.47 -15.67
CA CYS A 42 -4.44 34.96 -16.08
C CYS A 42 -4.07 33.81 -15.14
N PHE A 43 -3.77 32.63 -15.67
CA PHE A 43 -3.52 31.44 -14.88
C PHE A 43 -2.63 30.42 -15.60
N ASP A 44 -2.33 29.29 -14.97
CA ASP A 44 -1.52 28.19 -15.54
C ASP A 44 -0.11 28.60 -15.95
N VAL A 45 0.61 29.18 -15.04
CA VAL A 45 1.94 29.72 -15.28
C VAL A 45 3.00 28.65 -15.59
N ASN A 46 3.86 28.93 -16.58
CA ASN A 46 5.07 28.20 -16.86
C ASN A 46 6.19 29.19 -17.24
N VAL A 47 7.23 29.26 -16.42
CA VAL A 47 8.37 30.20 -16.59
C VAL A 47 9.59 29.45 -17.07
N ILE A 48 10.23 29.96 -18.15
CA ILE A 48 11.49 29.42 -18.64
C ILE A 48 12.58 30.52 -18.66
N ALA A 49 13.82 30.14 -18.37
CA ALA A 49 14.99 31.04 -18.40
C ALA A 49 15.67 31.00 -19.76
N LYS A 50 14.89 31.02 -20.84
CA LYS A 50 15.38 31.01 -22.23
C LYS A 50 14.51 31.91 -23.10
N GLY A 51 15.13 32.81 -23.85
CA GLY A 51 14.43 33.75 -24.70
C GLY A 51 15.13 35.11 -24.73
N SER A 52 14.38 36.16 -25.07
CA SER A 52 14.89 37.53 -25.17
C SER A 52 15.01 38.27 -23.84
N ALA A 53 14.48 37.69 -22.75
CA ALA A 53 14.61 38.25 -21.39
C ALA A 53 15.02 37.14 -20.41
N LYS A 54 15.41 37.55 -19.18
CA LYS A 54 15.85 36.61 -18.12
C LYS A 54 14.74 35.59 -17.78
N TYR A 55 13.47 36.05 -17.76
CA TYR A 55 12.29 35.23 -17.50
C TYR A 55 11.27 35.39 -18.62
N ASN A 56 10.81 34.27 -19.15
CA ASN A 56 9.78 34.21 -20.17
C ASN A 56 8.64 33.36 -19.61
N MET A 57 7.48 33.96 -19.34
CA MET A 57 6.34 33.31 -18.74
C MET A 57 5.27 33.05 -19.80
N TYR A 58 5.02 31.78 -20.04
CA TYR A 58 3.83 31.33 -20.77
C TYR A 58 2.69 31.12 -19.77
N PHE A 59 1.50 31.59 -20.12
CA PHE A 59 0.33 31.47 -19.26
C PHE A 59 -0.95 31.30 -20.05
N SER A 60 -1.98 30.77 -19.42
CA SER A 60 -3.31 30.67 -20.01
C SER A 60 -4.06 31.98 -19.82
N TRP A 61 -4.41 32.61 -20.92
CA TRP A 61 -5.17 33.87 -20.94
C TRP A 61 -6.63 33.59 -21.26
N ARG A 62 -7.45 33.47 -20.21
CA ARG A 62 -8.85 33.02 -20.34
C ARG A 62 -9.70 33.88 -21.27
N PRO A 63 -9.70 35.25 -21.21
CA PRO A 63 -10.49 36.07 -22.09
C PRO A 63 -10.22 35.80 -23.58
N MET A 64 -8.98 35.41 -23.92
CA MET A 64 -8.53 35.18 -25.28
C MET A 64 -8.59 33.71 -25.68
N LYS A 65 -8.94 32.79 -24.76
CA LYS A 65 -8.89 31.34 -24.96
C LYS A 65 -7.56 30.89 -25.60
N ALA A 66 -6.46 31.43 -25.11
CA ALA A 66 -5.14 31.30 -25.72
C ALA A 66 -4.04 31.11 -24.67
N ILE A 67 -2.92 30.59 -25.13
CA ILE A 67 -1.64 30.65 -24.41
C ILE A 67 -0.93 31.92 -24.87
N ALA A 68 -0.47 32.72 -23.94
CA ALA A 68 0.24 33.97 -24.16
C ALA A 68 1.61 33.96 -23.46
N LEU A 69 2.50 34.84 -23.91
CA LEU A 69 3.85 35.08 -23.40
C LEU A 69 3.95 36.51 -22.84
N VAL A 70 4.55 36.66 -21.67
CA VAL A 70 5.08 37.89 -21.13
C VAL A 70 6.53 37.72 -20.75
N ARG A 71 7.32 38.81 -20.77
CA ARG A 71 8.76 38.81 -20.52
C ARG A 71 9.12 39.69 -19.35
N SER A 72 10.15 39.31 -18.61
CA SER A 72 10.65 40.05 -17.46
C SER A 72 12.15 39.84 -17.27
N ASN A 73 12.86 40.86 -16.79
CA ASN A 73 14.24 40.76 -16.35
C ASN A 73 14.39 40.67 -14.83
N ASP A 74 13.34 41.04 -14.09
CA ASP A 74 13.32 41.03 -12.63
C ASP A 74 12.40 39.95 -12.04
N GLY A 75 11.54 39.34 -12.87
CA GLY A 75 10.56 38.28 -12.49
C GLY A 75 9.29 38.83 -11.82
N VAL A 76 9.10 40.15 -11.75
CA VAL A 76 7.94 40.81 -11.12
C VAL A 76 7.29 41.85 -12.01
N SER A 77 8.06 42.49 -12.88
CA SER A 77 7.58 43.49 -13.85
C SER A 77 7.53 42.84 -15.23
N TRP A 78 6.34 42.66 -15.79
CA TRP A 78 6.12 41.93 -17.01
C TRP A 78 5.71 42.81 -18.18
N SER A 79 6.13 42.41 -19.41
CA SER A 79 5.70 43.05 -20.65
C SER A 79 4.21 42.86 -20.92
N GLU A 80 3.69 43.59 -21.92
CA GLU A 80 2.37 43.30 -22.47
C GLU A 80 2.30 41.85 -23.02
N PRO A 81 1.16 41.15 -22.94
CA PRO A 81 0.97 39.81 -23.40
C PRO A 81 0.99 39.70 -24.93
N GLU A 82 1.74 38.69 -25.43
CA GLU A 82 1.75 38.28 -26.82
C GLU A 82 1.10 36.90 -26.96
N ILE A 83 0.08 36.75 -27.82
CA ILE A 83 -0.61 35.48 -28.00
C ILE A 83 0.29 34.53 -28.80
N CYS A 84 0.53 33.32 -28.21
CA CYS A 84 1.38 32.30 -28.79
C CYS A 84 0.64 31.18 -29.48
N LEU A 85 -0.50 30.75 -28.93
CA LEU A 85 -1.30 29.67 -29.46
C LEU A 85 -2.78 29.92 -29.13
N ARG A 86 -3.65 29.96 -30.15
CA ARG A 86 -5.10 30.08 -29.96
C ARG A 86 -5.76 28.73 -29.96
N HIS A 87 -6.92 28.67 -29.29
CA HIS A 87 -7.80 27.50 -29.33
C HIS A 87 -8.27 27.17 -30.77
N ASP A 88 -8.69 25.90 -30.96
CA ASP A 88 -9.25 25.44 -32.22
C ASP A 88 -10.53 24.62 -31.96
N GLU A 89 -11.69 25.29 -31.99
CA GLU A 89 -13.00 24.66 -31.73
C GLU A 89 -13.32 23.59 -32.80
N THR A 90 -12.71 23.67 -34.00
CA THR A 90 -12.90 22.70 -35.07
C THR A 90 -12.18 21.36 -34.82
N SER A 91 -11.22 21.35 -33.92
CA SER A 91 -10.49 20.14 -33.52
C SER A 91 -11.35 19.13 -32.78
N GLY A 92 -12.40 19.61 -32.07
CA GLY A 92 -13.29 18.81 -31.24
C GLY A 92 -12.73 18.48 -29.84
N TRP A 93 -11.55 19.01 -29.47
CA TRP A 93 -10.95 18.79 -28.17
C TRP A 93 -10.20 20.02 -27.57
N GLU A 94 -10.17 21.16 -28.29
CA GLU A 94 -9.46 22.38 -27.94
C GLU A 94 -10.37 23.60 -27.88
N ASP A 95 -11.58 23.49 -27.35
CA ASP A 95 -12.47 24.66 -27.14
C ASP A 95 -11.85 25.69 -26.18
N ASN A 96 -10.93 25.24 -25.32
CA ASN A 96 -10.06 26.05 -24.46
C ASN A 96 -8.65 25.45 -24.43
N LEU A 97 -7.63 26.31 -24.31
CA LEU A 97 -6.26 25.92 -24.07
C LEU A 97 -5.83 26.31 -22.65
N ASN A 98 -5.22 25.38 -21.94
CA ASN A 98 -4.76 25.58 -20.58
C ASN A 98 -3.39 24.95 -20.39
N ARG A 99 -2.69 25.31 -19.31
CA ARG A 99 -1.44 24.77 -18.81
C ARG A 99 -0.52 24.27 -19.91
N SER A 100 0.36 25.13 -20.38
CA SER A 100 1.46 24.77 -21.26
C SER A 100 2.72 24.46 -20.46
N CYS A 101 3.58 23.61 -21.02
CA CYS A 101 4.97 23.46 -20.66
C CYS A 101 5.82 23.70 -21.90
N THR A 102 6.67 24.70 -21.86
CA THR A 102 7.55 25.10 -22.98
C THR A 102 8.99 24.81 -22.63
N LEU A 103 9.75 24.21 -23.55
CA LEU A 103 11.19 24.03 -23.42
C LEU A 103 11.89 24.37 -24.74
N TRP A 104 13.17 24.76 -24.65
CA TRP A 104 14.06 24.95 -25.79
C TRP A 104 14.91 23.71 -25.99
N TRP A 105 14.83 23.09 -27.15
CA TRP A 105 15.65 21.96 -27.53
C TRP A 105 15.87 21.90 -29.03
N ASN A 106 17.11 21.57 -29.44
CA ASN A 106 17.51 21.39 -30.84
C ASN A 106 17.17 22.55 -31.78
N GLY A 107 17.34 23.80 -31.30
CA GLY A 107 17.11 25.02 -32.13
C GLY A 107 15.66 25.45 -32.28
N GLU A 108 14.71 24.88 -31.51
CA GLU A 108 13.28 25.20 -31.53
C GLU A 108 12.71 25.25 -30.10
N TYR A 109 11.60 25.96 -29.94
CA TYR A 109 10.71 25.88 -28.77
C TYR A 109 9.71 24.78 -28.99
N HIS A 110 9.55 23.92 -27.99
CA HIS A 110 8.61 22.82 -27.93
C HIS A 110 7.60 23.10 -26.83
N MET A 111 6.30 23.05 -27.14
CA MET A 111 5.24 23.33 -26.18
C MET A 111 4.24 22.18 -26.14
N TRP A 112 4.09 21.53 -24.99
CA TRP A 112 2.97 20.65 -24.72
C TRP A 112 1.93 21.43 -23.91
N TYR A 113 0.65 21.23 -24.22
CA TYR A 113 -0.42 22.04 -23.64
C TYR A 113 -1.66 21.17 -23.41
N THR A 114 -2.56 21.61 -22.52
CA THR A 114 -3.85 20.99 -22.27
C THR A 114 -4.91 21.61 -23.15
N GLY A 115 -5.55 20.83 -24.01
CA GLY A 115 -6.79 21.20 -24.68
C GLY A 115 -7.99 20.64 -23.93
N GLN A 116 -9.04 21.46 -23.78
CA GLN A 116 -10.27 21.08 -23.08
C GLN A 116 -11.50 21.32 -23.95
N ALA A 117 -12.33 20.29 -24.09
CA ALA A 117 -13.63 20.35 -24.75
C ALA A 117 -14.57 19.29 -24.19
N ARG A 118 -15.87 19.57 -24.13
CA ARG A 118 -16.93 18.60 -23.83
C ARG A 118 -16.75 17.82 -22.53
N GLY A 119 -16.13 18.42 -21.51
CA GLY A 119 -15.86 17.77 -20.23
C GLY A 119 -14.66 16.83 -20.22
N TYR A 120 -13.79 16.88 -21.22
CA TYR A 120 -12.55 16.09 -21.32
C TYR A 120 -11.33 16.99 -21.52
N SER A 121 -10.20 16.54 -21.02
CA SER A 121 -8.90 17.16 -21.29
C SER A 121 -7.95 16.17 -21.96
N LYS A 122 -7.15 16.69 -22.89
CA LYS A 122 -6.14 15.93 -23.63
C LYS A 122 -4.89 16.80 -23.79
N ILE A 123 -3.75 16.18 -24.11
CA ILE A 123 -2.49 16.93 -24.28
C ILE A 123 -2.13 17.04 -25.75
N GLY A 124 -1.88 18.27 -26.20
CA GLY A 124 -1.41 18.63 -27.54
C GLY A 124 0.06 18.97 -27.57
N TYR A 125 0.60 19.17 -28.79
CA TYR A 125 1.98 19.50 -29.02
C TYR A 125 2.17 20.49 -30.16
N ALA A 126 2.92 21.57 -29.91
CA ALA A 126 3.23 22.62 -30.86
C ALA A 126 4.72 23.01 -30.83
N LYS A 127 5.22 23.59 -31.88
CA LYS A 127 6.59 24.07 -32.04
C LYS A 127 6.66 25.50 -32.52
N SER A 128 7.77 26.18 -32.19
CA SER A 128 8.06 27.54 -32.65
C SER A 128 9.57 27.75 -32.82
N LYS A 129 9.97 28.59 -33.79
CA LYS A 129 11.36 29.03 -33.95
C LYS A 129 11.70 30.21 -33.06
N ASP A 130 10.72 31.08 -32.80
CA ASP A 130 10.90 32.36 -32.10
C ASP A 130 10.34 32.37 -30.68
N GLY A 131 9.60 31.30 -30.25
CA GLY A 131 8.95 31.22 -28.98
C GLY A 131 7.64 32.01 -28.85
N ILE A 132 7.16 32.60 -29.96
CA ILE A 132 5.93 33.35 -30.02
C ILE A 132 4.93 32.67 -30.96
N HIS A 133 5.34 32.39 -32.20
CA HIS A 133 4.47 31.83 -33.21
C HIS A 133 4.51 30.29 -33.20
N PHE A 134 3.64 29.67 -32.40
CA PHE A 134 3.58 28.22 -32.30
C PHE A 134 2.64 27.63 -33.35
N THR A 135 3.11 26.56 -33.98
CA THR A 135 2.35 25.73 -34.92
C THR A 135 2.16 24.34 -34.35
N ARG A 136 0.93 23.82 -34.35
CA ARG A 136 0.62 22.45 -33.95
C ARG A 136 1.39 21.46 -34.81
N VAL A 137 2.07 20.50 -34.17
CA VAL A 137 2.81 19.43 -34.85
C VAL A 137 1.84 18.45 -35.50
N ARG A 138 0.67 18.25 -34.87
CA ARG A 138 -0.44 17.46 -35.40
C ARG A 138 -1.76 18.01 -34.88
N ARG A 139 -2.85 17.71 -35.59
CA ARG A 139 -4.20 18.12 -35.17
C ARG A 139 -4.72 17.31 -33.99
N ASP A 140 -4.41 16.00 -33.97
CA ASP A 140 -4.83 15.09 -32.90
C ASP A 140 -3.97 15.26 -31.64
N PRO A 141 -4.52 15.00 -30.45
CA PRO A 141 -3.72 15.04 -29.22
C PRO A 141 -2.59 14.00 -29.25
N VAL A 142 -1.51 14.30 -28.55
CA VAL A 142 -0.36 13.38 -28.38
C VAL A 142 -0.51 12.48 -27.16
N LEU A 143 -1.37 12.84 -26.18
CA LEU A 143 -1.72 12.00 -25.04
C LEU A 143 -3.19 12.12 -24.71
N ILE A 144 -3.84 10.98 -24.49
CA ILE A 144 -5.26 10.85 -24.12
C ILE A 144 -5.42 9.93 -22.91
N SER A 145 -6.58 9.97 -22.24
CA SER A 145 -6.91 9.00 -21.20
C SER A 145 -7.17 7.62 -21.81
N GLU A 146 -6.49 6.59 -21.31
CA GLU A 146 -6.58 5.21 -21.80
C GLU A 146 -6.67 4.20 -20.67
N ARG A 147 -6.26 4.60 -19.45
CA ARG A 147 -6.17 3.72 -18.30
C ARG A 147 -7.21 4.08 -17.25
N PRO A 148 -7.75 3.13 -16.49
CA PRO A 148 -8.83 3.38 -15.53
C PRO A 148 -8.52 4.49 -14.51
N HIS A 149 -7.29 4.56 -14.00
CA HIS A 149 -6.88 5.61 -13.05
C HIS A 149 -6.77 7.01 -13.66
N GLU A 150 -6.79 7.13 -14.97
CA GLU A 150 -6.76 8.40 -15.67
C GLU A 150 -8.15 9.06 -15.78
N GLY A 151 -9.20 8.32 -15.43
CA GLY A 151 -10.57 8.84 -15.45
C GLY A 151 -10.95 9.42 -16.80
N PHE A 152 -11.49 10.64 -16.80
CA PHE A 152 -11.96 11.32 -18.02
C PHE A 152 -10.87 12.11 -18.74
N SER A 153 -9.75 12.43 -18.07
CA SER A 153 -8.83 13.46 -18.56
C SER A 153 -7.37 13.19 -18.23
N VAL A 154 -6.51 13.58 -19.16
CA VAL A 154 -5.07 13.81 -18.93
C VAL A 154 -4.76 15.27 -19.23
N MET A 155 -4.01 15.93 -18.34
CA MET A 155 -3.80 17.37 -18.40
C MET A 155 -2.55 17.83 -17.66
N ASN A 156 -2.27 19.12 -17.71
CA ASN A 156 -1.19 19.76 -16.95
C ASN A 156 0.17 19.10 -17.23
N PRO A 157 0.61 19.02 -18.50
CA PRO A 157 1.90 18.44 -18.82
C PRO A 157 3.03 19.29 -18.28
N TYR A 158 4.04 18.64 -17.74
CA TYR A 158 5.36 19.21 -17.50
C TYR A 158 6.41 18.30 -18.13
N VAL A 159 7.28 18.84 -18.96
CA VAL A 159 8.21 18.05 -19.77
C VAL A 159 9.64 18.52 -19.57
N LEU A 160 10.53 17.56 -19.33
CA LEU A 160 11.98 17.76 -19.37
C LEU A 160 12.61 16.92 -20.48
N ARG A 161 13.72 17.40 -21.00
CA ARG A 161 14.57 16.59 -21.87
C ARG A 161 15.66 15.91 -21.07
N ASP A 162 15.78 14.60 -21.23
CA ASP A 162 16.88 13.78 -20.72
C ASP A 162 17.79 13.43 -21.90
N ASP A 163 18.82 14.26 -22.13
CA ASP A 163 19.72 14.08 -23.27
C ASP A 163 20.59 12.83 -23.13
N ALA A 164 20.93 12.44 -21.91
CA ALA A 164 21.73 11.23 -21.68
C ALA A 164 20.98 9.95 -22.09
N ARG A 165 19.65 9.92 -21.91
CA ARG A 165 18.79 8.81 -22.33
C ARG A 165 18.16 9.01 -23.70
N GLY A 166 18.27 10.19 -24.28
CA GLY A 166 17.68 10.54 -25.55
C GLY A 166 16.14 10.58 -25.55
N VAL A 167 15.51 10.93 -24.42
CA VAL A 167 14.04 10.91 -24.25
C VAL A 167 13.50 12.23 -23.68
N PHE A 168 12.26 12.54 -24.00
CA PHE A 168 11.44 13.49 -23.25
C PHE A 168 10.76 12.75 -22.10
N ARG A 169 10.72 13.38 -20.93
CA ARG A 169 10.08 12.89 -19.71
C ARG A 169 8.91 13.80 -19.38
N MET A 170 7.71 13.26 -19.32
CA MET A 170 6.50 14.02 -19.01
C MET A 170 5.90 13.58 -17.66
N TRP A 171 5.65 14.55 -16.80
CA TRP A 171 4.75 14.44 -15.64
C TRP A 171 3.43 15.10 -16.03
N TYR A 172 2.33 14.38 -15.79
CA TYR A 172 1.01 14.89 -16.13
C TYR A 172 0.00 14.53 -15.05
N ALA A 173 -1.04 15.35 -14.93
CA ALA A 173 -2.15 15.08 -14.03
C ALA A 173 -3.26 14.30 -14.76
N SER A 174 -4.01 13.50 -14.03
CA SER A 174 -5.14 12.76 -14.60
C SER A 174 -6.27 12.55 -13.59
N GLY A 175 -7.46 12.26 -14.11
CA GLY A 175 -8.67 12.02 -13.33
C GLY A 175 -9.85 12.85 -13.82
N GLU A 176 -10.41 13.70 -12.96
CA GLU A 176 -11.49 14.63 -13.30
C GLU A 176 -10.98 15.80 -14.15
N THR A 177 -11.86 16.34 -15.00
CA THR A 177 -11.45 17.33 -16.00
C THR A 177 -10.98 18.65 -15.43
N TYR A 178 -11.59 19.12 -14.36
CA TYR A 178 -11.26 20.43 -13.79
C TYR A 178 -10.30 20.34 -12.62
N GLU A 179 -10.48 19.32 -11.77
CA GLU A 179 -9.66 19.09 -10.59
C GLU A 179 -9.13 17.65 -10.62
N PRO A 180 -7.93 17.44 -11.20
CA PRO A 180 -7.36 16.10 -11.36
C PRO A 180 -7.08 15.42 -10.01
N ASN A 181 -6.97 14.09 -10.03
CA ASN A 181 -6.91 13.28 -8.82
C ASN A 181 -5.51 12.79 -8.48
N VAL A 182 -4.65 12.55 -9.51
CA VAL A 182 -3.35 11.90 -9.36
C VAL A 182 -2.33 12.46 -10.34
N LEU A 183 -1.03 12.22 -10.06
CA LEU A 183 0.06 12.53 -10.98
C LEU A 183 0.62 11.25 -11.60
N CYS A 184 0.86 11.32 -12.90
CA CYS A 184 1.33 10.25 -13.75
C CYS A 184 2.62 10.63 -14.48
N TYR A 185 3.26 9.65 -15.12
CA TYR A 185 4.51 9.80 -15.83
C TYR A 185 4.50 9.06 -17.17
N ALA A 186 5.10 9.66 -18.20
CA ALA A 186 5.31 9.05 -19.51
C ALA A 186 6.66 9.46 -20.10
N GLU A 187 7.19 8.65 -21.03
CA GLU A 187 8.42 8.96 -21.80
C GLU A 187 8.14 8.94 -23.30
N SER A 188 8.90 9.75 -24.05
CA SER A 188 8.82 9.80 -25.51
C SER A 188 10.18 10.07 -26.12
N LYS A 189 10.48 9.49 -27.28
CA LYS A 189 11.68 9.78 -28.06
C LYS A 189 11.52 11.03 -28.94
N ASP A 190 10.32 11.31 -29.39
CA ASP A 190 9.99 12.33 -30.38
C ASP A 190 9.05 13.45 -29.88
N GLY A 191 8.51 13.31 -28.67
CA GLY A 191 7.52 14.22 -28.10
C GLY A 191 6.10 14.03 -28.61
N ILE A 192 5.86 13.05 -29.47
CA ILE A 192 4.59 12.74 -30.12
C ILE A 192 4.01 11.41 -29.64
N VAL A 193 4.81 10.35 -29.64
CA VAL A 193 4.43 9.03 -29.17
C VAL A 193 4.92 8.85 -27.75
N TRP A 194 4.00 8.67 -26.81
CA TRP A 194 4.30 8.62 -25.39
C TRP A 194 4.04 7.22 -24.81
N GLU A 195 5.04 6.68 -24.14
CA GLU A 195 4.94 5.44 -23.39
C GLU A 195 4.62 5.76 -21.93
N LYS A 196 3.40 5.50 -21.50
CA LYS A 196 2.95 5.71 -20.12
C LYS A 196 3.58 4.69 -19.19
N SER A 197 4.10 5.16 -18.06
CA SER A 197 4.72 4.30 -17.06
C SER A 197 3.75 3.25 -16.52
N LEU A 198 4.24 2.03 -16.36
CA LEU A 198 3.45 0.93 -15.78
C LEU A 198 3.19 1.12 -14.28
N ILE A 199 3.95 1.97 -13.60
CA ILE A 199 3.77 2.25 -12.17
C ILE A 199 2.87 3.46 -11.90
N ASN A 200 2.24 4.03 -12.94
CA ASN A 200 1.27 5.09 -12.73
C ASN A 200 0.08 4.63 -11.89
N PRO A 201 -0.47 5.51 -11.03
CA PRO A 201 -0.02 6.86 -10.76
C PRO A 201 1.28 6.88 -9.93
N ILE A 202 2.21 7.80 -10.22
CA ILE A 202 3.49 7.93 -9.50
C ILE A 202 3.39 8.76 -8.22
N PHE A 203 2.31 9.53 -8.06
CA PHE A 203 2.07 10.34 -6.87
C PHE A 203 0.58 10.53 -6.65
N VAL A 204 0.13 10.33 -5.42
CA VAL A 204 -1.27 10.38 -5.00
C VAL A 204 -1.43 11.28 -3.77
N HIS A 205 -2.68 11.56 -3.39
CA HIS A 205 -3.00 12.36 -2.21
C HIS A 205 -2.39 11.80 -0.91
N GLY A 206 -2.25 12.66 0.09
CA GLY A 206 -1.88 12.28 1.44
C GLY A 206 -3.00 11.54 2.18
N GLU A 207 -2.67 10.97 3.32
CA GLU A 207 -3.62 10.19 4.12
C GLU A 207 -4.13 10.97 5.34
N GLY A 208 -5.26 10.54 5.89
CA GLY A 208 -5.81 11.02 7.15
C GLY A 208 -6.12 12.51 7.16
N LYS A 209 -5.40 13.28 7.98
CA LYS A 209 -5.54 14.74 8.12
C LYS A 209 -4.55 15.53 7.27
N ALA A 210 -3.87 14.90 6.31
CA ALA A 210 -2.95 15.61 5.44
C ALA A 210 -3.62 16.81 4.73
N TRP A 211 -2.86 17.85 4.48
CA TRP A 211 -3.35 19.05 3.80
C TRP A 211 -3.74 18.80 2.34
N ASP A 212 -3.17 17.76 1.73
CA ASP A 212 -3.45 17.26 0.38
C ASP A 212 -4.22 15.93 0.37
N ARG A 213 -5.09 15.72 1.37
CA ARG A 213 -5.80 14.44 1.61
C ARG A 213 -6.86 14.06 0.59
N ASP A 214 -7.36 15.04 -0.19
CA ASP A 214 -8.43 14.80 -1.16
C ASP A 214 -7.87 14.36 -2.51
N ARG A 215 -6.96 15.16 -3.08
CA ARG A 215 -6.35 14.91 -4.39
C ARG A 215 -5.05 15.68 -4.59
N VAL A 216 -4.33 15.34 -5.65
CA VAL A 216 -3.16 16.08 -6.12
C VAL A 216 -3.32 16.42 -7.59
N GLY A 217 -2.88 17.61 -7.96
CA GLY A 217 -2.99 18.15 -9.31
C GLY A 217 -1.65 18.38 -9.99
N GLY A 218 -1.64 19.25 -11.02
CA GLY A 218 -0.46 19.54 -11.84
C GLY A 218 0.80 19.89 -11.05
N CYS A 219 1.93 19.56 -11.62
CA CYS A 219 3.24 19.76 -10.99
C CYS A 219 4.28 20.32 -11.98
N GLU A 220 5.39 20.78 -11.44
CA GLU A 220 6.64 20.98 -12.15
C GLU A 220 7.78 20.25 -11.42
N VAL A 221 8.73 19.67 -12.17
CA VAL A 221 9.78 18.80 -11.64
C VAL A 221 11.15 19.35 -12.05
N TYR A 222 12.04 19.55 -11.08
CA TYR A 222 13.39 20.09 -11.32
C TYR A 222 14.44 19.10 -10.86
N PRO A 223 15.49 18.87 -11.67
CA PRO A 223 16.68 18.15 -11.23
C PRO A 223 17.45 19.00 -10.21
N LEU A 224 17.82 18.41 -9.09
CA LEU A 224 18.65 19.03 -8.07
C LEU A 224 20.14 18.79 -8.33
N LYS A 225 20.99 19.67 -7.79
CA LYS A 225 22.47 19.59 -7.95
C LYS A 225 23.07 18.28 -7.41
N ASP A 226 22.39 17.59 -6.53
CA ASP A 226 22.80 16.30 -5.95
C ASP A 226 22.26 15.07 -6.70
N GLY A 227 21.64 15.26 -7.86
CA GLY A 227 21.10 14.20 -8.70
C GLY A 227 19.69 13.75 -8.35
N ARG A 228 19.11 14.24 -7.26
CA ARG A 228 17.68 14.03 -6.92
C ARG A 228 16.80 14.98 -7.75
N TYR A 229 15.50 14.83 -7.59
CA TYR A 229 14.48 15.68 -8.22
C TYR A 229 13.55 16.26 -7.16
N VAL A 230 13.20 17.53 -7.32
CA VAL A 230 12.10 18.17 -6.57
C VAL A 230 10.90 18.36 -7.48
N MET A 231 9.72 18.04 -6.97
CA MET A 231 8.43 18.32 -7.59
C MET A 231 7.70 19.35 -6.75
N PHE A 232 7.31 20.48 -7.35
CA PHE A 232 6.32 21.38 -6.78
C PHE A 232 4.96 20.98 -7.34
N TYR A 233 3.96 20.77 -6.47
CA TYR A 233 2.68 20.20 -6.87
C TYR A 233 1.49 20.88 -6.18
N ILE A 234 0.32 20.70 -6.77
CA ILE A 234 -0.95 21.15 -6.19
C ILE A 234 -1.49 20.05 -5.30
N GLY A 235 -1.82 20.37 -4.05
CA GLY A 235 -2.54 19.48 -3.15
C GLY A 235 -3.85 20.11 -2.70
N TYR A 236 -4.87 19.27 -2.51
CA TYR A 236 -6.21 19.67 -2.14
C TYR A 236 -6.64 19.04 -0.83
N SER A 237 -7.12 19.84 0.11
CA SER A 237 -7.76 19.33 1.32
C SER A 237 -9.24 18.98 1.11
N ASP A 238 -9.83 19.58 0.12
CA ASP A 238 -11.18 19.40 -0.43
C ASP A 238 -11.21 20.03 -1.84
N ILE A 239 -12.27 19.82 -2.62
CA ILE A 239 -12.36 20.26 -4.02
C ILE A 239 -12.18 21.79 -4.22
N HIS A 240 -12.37 22.59 -3.19
CA HIS A 240 -12.30 24.07 -3.28
C HIS A 240 -10.99 24.65 -2.76
N THR A 241 -10.28 23.92 -1.91
CA THR A 241 -9.12 24.41 -1.17
C THR A 241 -7.84 23.80 -1.70
N ALA A 242 -7.17 24.51 -2.61
CA ALA A 242 -5.88 24.14 -3.17
C ALA A 242 -4.73 24.90 -2.53
N ARG A 243 -3.60 24.22 -2.34
CA ARG A 243 -2.32 24.73 -1.84
C ARG A 243 -1.17 24.16 -2.64
N ILE A 244 0.00 24.72 -2.50
CA ILE A 244 1.22 24.22 -3.16
C ILE A 244 2.13 23.62 -2.12
N GLY A 245 2.62 22.42 -2.41
CA GLY A 245 3.67 21.77 -1.67
C GLY A 245 4.78 21.26 -2.56
N ALA A 246 5.77 20.63 -1.94
CA ALA A 246 6.84 19.96 -2.69
C ALA A 246 7.15 18.58 -2.16
N ALA A 247 7.72 17.74 -3.05
CA ALA A 247 8.20 16.41 -2.75
C ALA A 247 9.56 16.17 -3.43
N ILE A 248 10.39 15.32 -2.83
CA ILE A 248 11.72 14.96 -3.35
C ILE A 248 11.70 13.48 -3.75
N SER A 249 12.31 13.18 -4.91
CA SER A 249 12.48 11.82 -5.43
C SER A 249 13.94 11.58 -5.84
N PRO A 250 14.46 10.35 -5.72
CA PRO A 250 15.82 10.03 -6.20
C PRO A 250 15.95 9.99 -7.72
N ASP A 251 14.88 9.72 -8.46
CA ASP A 251 14.91 9.52 -9.92
C ASP A 251 13.85 10.34 -10.69
N GLY A 252 13.03 11.11 -9.95
CA GLY A 252 11.95 11.89 -10.53
C GLY A 252 10.69 11.08 -10.90
N ILE A 253 10.66 9.78 -10.60
CA ILE A 253 9.54 8.89 -10.94
C ILE A 253 9.00 8.20 -9.70
N ARG A 254 9.89 7.71 -8.83
CA ARG A 254 9.56 6.85 -7.70
C ARG A 254 9.89 7.50 -6.38
N CYS A 255 9.32 6.92 -5.31
CA CYS A 255 9.69 7.26 -3.93
C CYS A 255 9.63 8.74 -3.61
N TRP A 256 8.64 9.42 -4.14
CA TRP A 256 8.39 10.81 -3.80
C TRP A 256 8.10 10.95 -2.31
N LYS A 257 8.90 11.77 -1.63
CA LYS A 257 8.77 12.07 -0.20
C LYS A 257 8.40 13.54 -0.04
N ARG A 258 7.25 13.79 0.57
CA ARG A 258 6.77 15.15 0.84
C ARG A 258 7.73 15.90 1.75
N LEU A 259 7.89 17.21 1.55
CA LEU A 259 8.63 18.04 2.52
C LEU A 259 7.84 18.16 3.83
N LYS A 260 8.54 18.15 4.96
CA LYS A 260 7.93 18.39 6.28
C LYS A 260 7.31 19.79 6.40
N ALA A 261 7.84 20.73 5.65
CA ALA A 261 7.39 22.12 5.63
C ALA A 261 6.09 22.35 4.86
N ASN A 262 5.57 21.35 4.17
CA ASN A 262 4.33 21.48 3.39
C ASN A 262 3.10 21.83 4.26
N PRO A 263 2.16 22.61 3.72
CA PRO A 263 2.18 23.30 2.42
C PRO A 263 3.14 24.48 2.40
N LEU A 264 3.77 24.77 1.24
CA LEU A 264 4.71 25.86 1.03
C LEU A 264 4.01 27.17 0.72
N VAL A 265 2.89 27.14 -0.02
CA VAL A 265 2.09 28.30 -0.37
C VAL A 265 0.63 28.03 -0.05
N GLU A 266 0.04 28.91 0.74
CA GLU A 266 -1.35 28.82 1.20
C GLU A 266 -2.12 30.10 0.86
N PRO A 267 -3.46 30.03 0.73
CA PRO A 267 -4.32 31.19 0.63
C PRO A 267 -4.13 32.15 1.80
N THR A 268 -4.20 33.48 1.53
CA THR A 268 -4.17 34.52 2.56
C THR A 268 -5.56 35.12 2.74
N ALA A 269 -6.13 34.96 3.92
CA ALA A 269 -7.49 35.45 4.20
C ALA A 269 -7.64 36.94 3.89
N GLY A 270 -8.67 37.31 3.11
CA GLY A 270 -8.96 38.70 2.73
C GLY A 270 -8.16 39.21 1.54
N GLU A 271 -7.17 38.43 1.04
CA GLU A 271 -6.33 38.87 -0.07
C GLU A 271 -6.83 38.34 -1.43
N TRP A 272 -6.14 38.70 -2.51
CA TRP A 272 -6.44 38.33 -3.89
C TRP A 272 -6.35 36.81 -4.16
N ASP A 273 -5.67 36.06 -3.32
CA ASP A 273 -5.48 34.61 -3.39
C ASP A 273 -6.23 33.83 -2.28
N SER A 274 -7.23 34.46 -1.67
CA SER A 274 -7.88 33.95 -0.44
C SER A 274 -8.65 32.65 -0.59
N ALA A 275 -8.99 32.21 -1.81
CA ALA A 275 -9.71 30.95 -2.02
C ALA A 275 -8.79 29.76 -2.34
N ALA A 276 -7.73 29.99 -3.14
CA ALA A 276 -6.82 28.91 -3.53
C ALA A 276 -5.48 29.45 -4.03
N CYS A 277 -4.41 28.67 -3.79
CA CYS A 277 -3.09 28.82 -4.39
C CYS A 277 -2.73 27.52 -5.11
N TYR A 278 -2.44 27.59 -6.42
CA TYR A 278 -2.24 26.39 -7.23
C TYR A 278 -1.37 26.65 -8.47
N LYS A 279 -1.07 25.59 -9.23
CA LYS A 279 -0.30 25.60 -10.49
C LYS A 279 1.05 26.32 -10.35
N PRO A 280 1.99 25.73 -9.61
CA PRO A 280 3.31 26.31 -9.41
C PRO A 280 4.17 26.28 -10.67
N SER A 281 5.04 27.28 -10.84
CA SER A 281 6.18 27.27 -11.72
C SER A 281 7.38 27.85 -11.00
N ALA A 282 8.48 27.09 -10.85
CA ALA A 282 9.61 27.50 -10.05
C ALA A 282 10.88 27.68 -10.89
N ALA A 283 11.79 28.52 -10.43
CA ALA A 283 13.13 28.68 -10.98
C ALA A 283 14.14 28.96 -9.85
N TRP A 284 15.30 28.35 -9.95
CA TRP A 284 16.43 28.72 -9.13
C TRP A 284 17.13 29.97 -9.71
N ASP A 285 17.18 31.03 -8.92
CA ASP A 285 17.89 32.27 -9.26
C ASP A 285 19.29 32.20 -8.64
N GLU A 286 20.26 31.75 -9.43
CA GLU A 286 21.65 31.58 -8.98
C GLU A 286 22.28 32.90 -8.54
N GLU A 287 21.94 34.00 -9.20
CA GLU A 287 22.48 35.32 -8.89
C GLU A 287 22.04 35.83 -7.51
N ASN A 288 20.79 35.60 -7.14
CA ASN A 288 20.22 36.03 -5.86
C ASN A 288 20.21 34.93 -4.80
N GLY A 289 20.68 33.70 -5.12
CA GLY A 289 20.74 32.58 -4.20
C GLY A 289 19.37 32.18 -3.63
N CYS A 290 18.34 32.20 -4.45
CA CYS A 290 16.97 31.92 -4.02
C CYS A 290 16.16 31.16 -5.07
N TRP A 291 15.17 30.39 -4.58
CA TRP A 291 14.08 29.90 -5.42
C TRP A 291 13.04 30.97 -5.59
N ARG A 292 12.58 31.18 -6.81
CA ARG A 292 11.38 31.93 -7.13
C ARG A 292 10.33 30.95 -7.59
N LEU A 293 9.10 31.09 -7.07
CA LEU A 293 7.96 30.28 -7.45
C LEU A 293 6.80 31.19 -7.78
N TRP A 294 6.38 31.18 -9.04
CA TRP A 294 5.16 31.84 -9.48
C TRP A 294 4.00 30.87 -9.35
N TYR A 295 2.82 31.42 -9.00
CA TYR A 295 1.65 30.60 -8.73
C TYR A 295 0.36 31.33 -9.08
N ASN A 296 -0.70 30.56 -9.32
CA ASN A 296 -2.03 31.10 -9.41
C ASN A 296 -2.61 31.34 -8.02
N GLY A 297 -3.15 32.53 -7.80
CA GLY A 297 -4.03 32.84 -6.69
C GLY A 297 -5.44 33.06 -7.21
N ARG A 298 -6.44 32.60 -6.46
CA ARG A 298 -7.85 32.77 -6.79
C ARG A 298 -8.63 33.40 -5.65
N THR A 299 -9.53 34.34 -6.03
CA THR A 299 -10.59 34.84 -5.15
C THR A 299 -11.87 34.96 -5.96
N GLY A 300 -12.94 34.31 -5.56
CA GLY A 300 -14.15 34.20 -6.37
C GLY A 300 -13.86 33.58 -7.75
N SER A 301 -14.24 34.30 -8.83
CA SER A 301 -13.98 33.91 -10.22
C SER A 301 -12.71 34.53 -10.81
N ARG A 302 -11.95 35.30 -10.03
CA ARG A 302 -10.74 36.01 -10.49
C ARG A 302 -9.51 35.18 -10.18
N GLU A 303 -8.65 35.05 -11.17
CA GLU A 303 -7.38 34.36 -11.06
C GLU A 303 -6.25 35.26 -11.57
N TYR A 304 -5.22 35.44 -10.75
CA TYR A 304 -4.05 36.25 -11.05
C TYR A 304 -2.79 35.45 -10.68
N ILE A 305 -1.63 35.91 -11.12
CA ILE A 305 -0.35 35.26 -10.86
C ILE A 305 0.43 36.04 -9.82
N GLY A 306 0.81 35.37 -8.73
CA GLY A 306 1.71 35.90 -7.72
C GLY A 306 3.05 35.20 -7.71
N MET A 307 3.93 35.62 -6.81
CA MET A 307 5.25 35.07 -6.61
C MET A 307 5.57 34.90 -5.13
N VAL A 308 6.26 33.81 -4.81
CA VAL A 308 6.92 33.59 -3.51
C VAL A 308 8.41 33.35 -3.71
N VAL A 309 9.20 33.63 -2.69
CA VAL A 309 10.66 33.48 -2.70
C VAL A 309 11.10 32.65 -1.50
N HIS A 310 12.05 31.74 -1.72
CA HIS A 310 12.75 31.00 -0.66
C HIS A 310 14.26 31.22 -0.78
N LYS A 311 14.88 31.73 0.30
CA LYS A 311 16.33 31.94 0.35
C LYS A 311 17.05 30.62 0.59
N GLY A 312 18.11 30.39 -0.16
CA GLY A 312 18.91 29.16 -0.11
C GLY A 312 18.37 28.06 -1.01
N TYR A 313 19.26 27.14 -1.37
CA TYR A 313 18.97 26.04 -2.31
C TYR A 313 18.24 24.87 -1.64
N ASP A 314 18.55 24.61 -0.37
CA ASP A 314 17.97 23.54 0.42
C ASP A 314 16.54 23.89 0.83
N LEU A 315 15.60 23.05 0.42
CA LEU A 315 14.17 23.21 0.71
C LEU A 315 13.75 22.57 2.05
N GLY A 316 14.70 22.01 2.79
CA GLY A 316 14.49 21.39 4.08
C GLY A 316 14.21 19.88 4.05
N PRO A 317 13.96 19.30 5.21
CA PRO A 317 13.82 17.85 5.35
C PRO A 317 12.53 17.32 4.76
N VAL A 318 12.61 16.11 4.23
CA VAL A 318 11.45 15.36 3.76
C VAL A 318 10.72 14.66 4.91
N ASP A 319 9.42 14.41 4.72
CA ASP A 319 8.64 13.50 5.56
C ASP A 319 8.96 12.07 5.11
N ALA A 320 10.08 11.57 5.59
CA ALA A 320 10.54 10.23 5.30
C ALA A 320 10.21 9.30 6.47
N PRO A 321 10.03 7.98 6.19
CA PRO A 321 10.04 7.01 7.25
C PRO A 321 11.26 7.21 8.14
N ALA A 322 11.06 7.37 9.44
CA ALA A 322 12.15 7.47 10.37
C ALA A 322 12.72 6.07 10.65
N PHE A 323 13.58 5.59 9.74
CA PHE A 323 14.43 4.45 10.03
C PHE A 323 15.61 4.95 10.89
N ARG A 324 15.74 4.39 12.08
CA ARG A 324 16.63 4.93 13.09
C ARG A 324 17.91 4.12 13.27
N VAL A 325 17.89 2.87 12.78
CA VAL A 325 18.93 1.86 13.10
C VAL A 325 19.42 1.16 11.84
N ILE A 326 18.52 0.54 11.08
CA ILE A 326 18.88 -0.30 9.92
C ILE A 326 18.95 0.56 8.65
N GLY A 327 20.13 0.61 8.02
CA GLY A 327 20.33 1.34 6.76
C GLY A 327 19.58 0.76 5.57
N GLU A 328 19.70 1.40 4.41
CA GLU A 328 19.03 0.98 3.17
C GLU A 328 19.73 -0.19 2.46
N ASN A 329 21.06 -0.33 2.66
CA ASN A 329 21.86 -1.33 1.94
C ASN A 329 21.40 -2.78 2.13
N PRO A 330 21.07 -3.27 3.34
CA PRO A 330 20.55 -4.63 3.51
C PRO A 330 19.28 -4.87 2.71
N VAL A 331 18.34 -3.90 2.70
CA VAL A 331 17.11 -3.99 1.91
C VAL A 331 17.43 -4.07 0.42
N ARG A 332 18.34 -3.19 -0.05
CA ARG A 332 18.79 -3.18 -1.46
C ARG A 332 19.35 -4.53 -1.88
N GLN A 333 20.31 -5.05 -1.12
CA GLN A 333 20.96 -6.33 -1.42
C GLN A 333 19.97 -7.48 -1.54
N HIS A 334 19.00 -7.58 -0.62
CA HIS A 334 17.98 -8.61 -0.68
C HIS A 334 17.05 -8.45 -1.89
N MET A 335 16.51 -7.23 -2.12
CA MET A 335 15.56 -7.00 -3.22
C MET A 335 16.21 -7.20 -4.59
N GLU A 336 17.44 -6.70 -4.78
CA GLU A 336 18.19 -6.88 -6.04
C GLU A 336 18.55 -8.35 -6.26
N ARG A 337 18.98 -9.07 -5.21
CA ARG A 337 19.28 -10.49 -5.29
C ARG A 337 18.06 -11.33 -5.69
N PHE A 338 16.92 -11.13 -5.03
CA PHE A 338 15.69 -11.87 -5.38
C PHE A 338 15.23 -11.55 -6.79
N SER A 339 15.33 -10.27 -7.21
CA SER A 339 14.97 -9.86 -8.56
C SER A 339 15.90 -10.42 -9.62
N PHE A 340 17.18 -10.60 -9.31
CA PHE A 340 18.16 -11.24 -10.21
C PHE A 340 17.92 -12.74 -10.35
N ASP A 341 17.58 -13.42 -9.26
CA ASP A 341 17.36 -14.88 -9.24
C ASP A 341 15.96 -15.30 -9.75
N ASP A 342 15.03 -14.33 -9.95
CA ASP A 342 13.66 -14.57 -10.40
C ASP A 342 13.57 -14.69 -11.92
N GLU A 343 12.90 -15.73 -12.39
CA GLU A 343 12.67 -15.97 -13.83
C GLU A 343 11.49 -15.18 -14.40
N GLU A 344 10.76 -14.42 -13.55
CA GLU A 344 9.57 -13.65 -13.93
C GLU A 344 8.56 -14.46 -14.79
N LEU A 345 8.29 -15.70 -14.39
CA LEU A 345 7.41 -16.62 -15.14
C LEU A 345 6.00 -16.05 -15.36
N TYR A 346 5.55 -15.18 -14.47
CA TYR A 346 4.20 -14.63 -14.48
C TYR A 346 4.21 -13.11 -14.31
N PRO A 347 3.37 -12.39 -15.07
CA PRO A 347 3.28 -10.94 -14.98
C PRO A 347 2.72 -10.51 -13.61
N HIS A 348 3.22 -9.36 -13.12
CA HIS A 348 2.75 -8.70 -11.90
C HIS A 348 2.92 -7.18 -12.03
N ASP A 349 2.07 -6.39 -11.35
CA ASP A 349 1.99 -4.95 -11.60
C ASP A 349 3.15 -4.15 -11.01
N ILE A 350 3.65 -4.55 -9.84
CA ILE A 350 4.83 -3.90 -9.23
C ILE A 350 6.07 -4.72 -9.62
N LEU A 351 6.72 -4.33 -10.70
CA LEU A 351 7.79 -5.10 -11.34
C LEU A 351 9.03 -5.29 -10.45
N ASN A 352 9.83 -6.33 -10.74
CA ASN A 352 11.08 -6.63 -10.01
C ASN A 352 12.05 -5.45 -9.99
N LYS A 353 12.18 -4.70 -11.09
CA LYS A 353 12.98 -3.46 -11.14
C LYS A 353 12.53 -2.37 -10.15
N SER A 354 11.30 -2.46 -9.65
CA SER A 354 10.74 -1.54 -8.65
C SER A 354 10.74 -2.11 -7.23
N ALA A 355 11.15 -3.36 -7.04
CA ALA A 355 11.03 -4.06 -5.76
C ALA A 355 11.76 -3.35 -4.61
N TYR A 356 12.98 -2.88 -4.86
CA TYR A 356 13.76 -2.13 -3.87
C TYR A 356 13.04 -0.85 -3.42
N TRP A 357 12.58 -0.03 -4.37
CA TRP A 357 11.90 1.23 -4.07
C TRP A 357 10.56 1.01 -3.37
N TRP A 358 9.82 -0.03 -3.79
CA TRP A 358 8.59 -0.43 -3.11
C TRP A 358 8.87 -0.85 -1.67
N ALA A 359 9.89 -1.66 -1.43
CA ALA A 359 10.25 -2.12 -0.10
C ALA A 359 10.64 -0.95 0.81
N LEU A 360 11.48 -0.02 0.33
CA LEU A 360 11.87 1.17 1.10
C LEU A 360 10.67 2.01 1.56
N SER A 361 9.62 2.04 0.76
CA SER A 361 8.44 2.87 1.03
C SER A 361 7.36 2.15 1.83
N ASN A 362 7.39 0.81 1.89
CA ASN A 362 6.24 0.05 2.40
C ASN A 362 6.51 -0.87 3.58
N ILE A 363 7.74 -1.35 3.79
CA ILE A 363 7.98 -2.37 4.81
C ILE A 363 8.89 -1.88 5.94
N PRO A 364 8.69 -2.37 7.17
CA PRO A 364 9.69 -2.22 8.23
C PRO A 364 10.95 -3.04 7.92
N ARG A 365 12.09 -2.59 8.43
CA ARG A 365 13.38 -3.26 8.25
C ARG A 365 13.64 -4.18 9.42
N PHE A 366 14.16 -5.37 9.14
CA PHE A 366 14.43 -6.38 10.15
C PHE A 366 15.87 -6.83 10.10
N ASP A 367 16.46 -7.09 11.28
CA ASP A 367 17.81 -7.58 11.45
C ASP A 367 17.91 -8.44 12.72
N CYS A 368 18.66 -9.55 12.63
CA CYS A 368 18.96 -10.44 13.74
C CYS A 368 20.16 -11.34 13.42
N PRO A 369 20.72 -12.10 14.39
CA PRO A 369 21.85 -12.99 14.14
C PRO A 369 21.58 -14.14 13.18
N ASP A 370 20.32 -14.49 12.95
CA ASP A 370 19.94 -15.60 12.06
C ASP A 370 19.69 -15.11 10.63
N ALA A 371 20.67 -15.35 9.76
CA ALA A 371 20.63 -14.88 8.36
C ALA A 371 19.48 -15.51 7.54
N ASP A 372 19.03 -16.71 7.89
CA ASP A 372 17.93 -17.37 7.19
C ASP A 372 16.59 -16.70 7.53
N LEU A 373 16.39 -16.29 8.77
CA LEU A 373 15.23 -15.50 9.19
C LEU A 373 15.21 -14.14 8.49
N VAL A 374 16.34 -13.44 8.44
CA VAL A 374 16.46 -12.14 7.76
C VAL A 374 16.18 -12.28 6.27
N ARG A 375 16.82 -13.25 5.59
CA ARG A 375 16.58 -13.54 4.17
C ARG A 375 15.11 -13.83 3.90
N THR A 376 14.50 -14.71 4.69
CA THR A 376 13.10 -15.11 4.49
C THR A 376 12.13 -13.97 4.76
N TYR A 377 12.39 -13.13 5.76
CA TYR A 377 11.59 -11.93 6.02
C TYR A 377 11.53 -11.00 4.79
N TYR A 378 12.68 -10.65 4.20
CA TYR A 378 12.72 -9.81 3.01
C TYR A 378 12.16 -10.53 1.78
N PHE A 379 12.39 -11.85 1.65
CA PHE A 379 11.82 -12.64 0.56
C PHE A 379 10.29 -12.67 0.62
N ARG A 380 9.69 -12.83 1.78
CA ARG A 380 8.24 -12.81 1.93
C ARG A 380 7.63 -11.46 1.56
N TRP A 381 8.24 -10.35 1.92
CA TRP A 381 7.81 -9.04 1.44
C TRP A 381 8.00 -8.87 -0.07
N TRP A 382 9.08 -9.40 -0.61
CA TRP A 382 9.33 -9.38 -2.05
C TRP A 382 8.26 -10.16 -2.82
N THR A 383 7.85 -11.34 -2.35
CA THR A 383 6.74 -12.12 -2.95
C THR A 383 5.39 -11.46 -2.72
N TYR A 384 5.09 -10.96 -1.51
CA TYR A 384 3.83 -10.26 -1.21
C TYR A 384 3.57 -9.13 -2.19
N ARG A 385 4.59 -8.32 -2.50
CA ARG A 385 4.52 -7.26 -3.50
C ARG A 385 4.02 -7.74 -4.86
N LYS A 386 4.42 -8.91 -5.32
CA LYS A 386 4.04 -9.47 -6.63
C LYS A 386 2.54 -9.78 -6.71
N HIS A 387 1.91 -10.08 -5.59
CA HIS A 387 0.48 -10.34 -5.49
C HIS A 387 -0.38 -9.08 -5.39
N LEU A 388 0.22 -7.90 -5.22
CA LEU A 388 -0.50 -6.64 -5.28
C LEU A 388 -0.84 -6.31 -6.73
N ARG A 389 -2.13 -6.41 -7.08
CA ARG A 389 -2.64 -6.14 -8.43
C ARG A 389 -3.54 -4.92 -8.44
N LYS A 390 -3.29 -4.01 -9.40
CA LYS A 390 -4.14 -2.83 -9.61
C LYS A 390 -5.32 -3.19 -10.50
N MET A 391 -6.52 -2.99 -9.98
CA MET A 391 -7.78 -3.20 -10.68
C MET A 391 -8.50 -1.86 -10.86
N PRO A 392 -9.54 -1.78 -11.73
CA PRO A 392 -10.34 -0.55 -11.87
C PRO A 392 -10.93 -0.06 -10.54
N GLU A 393 -11.31 -0.98 -9.68
CA GLU A 393 -11.93 -0.69 -8.38
C GLU A 393 -10.94 -0.41 -7.25
N GLY A 394 -9.64 -0.48 -7.51
CA GLY A 394 -8.59 -0.32 -6.51
C GLY A 394 -7.60 -1.49 -6.50
N TRP A 395 -6.84 -1.62 -5.43
CA TRP A 395 -5.87 -2.70 -5.29
C TRP A 395 -6.50 -3.96 -4.70
N VAL A 396 -6.04 -5.12 -5.18
CA VAL A 396 -6.36 -6.43 -4.62
C VAL A 396 -5.10 -7.22 -4.33
N VAL A 397 -5.24 -8.28 -3.50
CA VAL A 397 -4.19 -9.28 -3.31
C VAL A 397 -4.63 -10.55 -4.00
N THR A 398 -3.86 -11.01 -5.00
CA THR A 398 -4.21 -12.20 -5.79
C THR A 398 -3.89 -13.49 -5.05
N GLU A 399 -4.59 -14.57 -5.39
CA GLU A 399 -4.30 -15.91 -4.88
C GLU A 399 -2.99 -16.43 -5.44
N PHE A 400 -2.87 -16.44 -6.77
CA PHE A 400 -1.69 -16.83 -7.52
C PHE A 400 -1.23 -15.69 -8.42
N LEU A 401 -0.03 -15.77 -8.96
CA LEU A 401 0.43 -14.81 -9.96
C LEU A 401 -0.26 -15.00 -11.31
N PRO A 402 -0.33 -16.26 -11.89
CA PRO A 402 -1.11 -16.48 -13.10
C PRO A 402 -2.61 -16.47 -12.80
N ASP A 403 -3.40 -16.07 -13.78
CA ASP A 403 -4.86 -16.10 -13.66
C ASP A 403 -5.37 -17.53 -13.69
N VAL A 404 -6.01 -17.96 -12.58
CA VAL A 404 -6.57 -19.30 -12.44
C VAL A 404 -8.10 -19.28 -12.58
N PRO A 405 -8.72 -20.32 -13.17
CA PRO A 405 -10.14 -20.27 -13.52
C PRO A 405 -11.09 -20.09 -12.34
N TRP A 406 -10.73 -20.65 -11.16
CA TRP A 406 -11.57 -20.60 -9.96
C TRP A 406 -11.49 -19.30 -9.20
N ALA A 407 -10.46 -18.45 -9.44
CA ALA A 407 -10.27 -17.19 -8.74
C ALA A 407 -10.99 -16.00 -9.42
N GLY A 408 -11.79 -16.26 -10.44
CA GLY A 408 -12.58 -15.24 -11.12
C GLY A 408 -11.77 -14.16 -11.83
N LYS A 409 -12.46 -13.14 -12.26
CA LYS A 409 -11.92 -12.04 -13.08
C LYS A 409 -10.70 -11.32 -12.48
N ASN A 410 -10.67 -11.21 -11.16
CA ASN A 410 -9.65 -10.42 -10.45
C ASN A 410 -8.58 -11.31 -9.80
N ASN A 411 -8.60 -12.59 -10.08
CA ASN A 411 -7.68 -13.60 -9.55
C ASN A 411 -7.62 -13.62 -8.01
N THR A 412 -8.77 -13.46 -7.35
CA THR A 412 -8.89 -13.41 -5.90
C THR A 412 -9.87 -14.45 -5.37
N ILE A 413 -9.56 -15.04 -4.21
CA ILE A 413 -10.49 -15.86 -3.44
C ILE A 413 -10.49 -15.45 -1.97
N SER A 414 -11.54 -15.85 -1.21
CA SER A 414 -11.63 -15.49 0.20
C SER A 414 -10.80 -16.38 1.14
N CYS A 415 -10.34 -17.54 0.70
CA CYS A 415 -9.55 -18.47 1.50
C CYS A 415 -8.35 -17.81 2.20
N PRO A 416 -7.42 -17.12 1.48
CA PRO A 416 -6.24 -16.52 2.09
C PRO A 416 -6.49 -15.12 2.68
N LEU A 417 -7.72 -14.60 2.69
CA LEU A 417 -8.01 -13.23 3.13
C LEU A 417 -7.41 -12.92 4.50
N ASN A 418 -7.55 -13.86 5.45
CA ASN A 418 -7.03 -13.68 6.80
C ASN A 418 -5.50 -13.52 6.80
N HIS A 419 -4.80 -14.32 5.99
CA HIS A 419 -3.35 -14.26 5.84
C HIS A 419 -2.91 -12.96 5.17
N HIS A 420 -3.55 -12.61 4.05
CA HIS A 420 -3.24 -11.39 3.31
C HIS A 420 -3.39 -10.13 4.19
N LEU A 421 -4.49 -10.03 4.93
CA LEU A 421 -4.74 -8.88 5.81
C LEU A 421 -3.82 -8.86 7.02
N ARG A 422 -3.53 -10.04 7.61
CA ARG A 422 -2.65 -10.13 8.76
C ARG A 422 -1.21 -9.80 8.42
N GLU A 423 -0.67 -10.37 7.34
CA GLU A 423 0.67 -10.05 6.85
C GLU A 423 0.78 -8.58 6.44
N GLY A 424 -0.12 -8.13 5.58
CA GLY A 424 -0.10 -6.78 5.03
C GLY A 424 -0.46 -5.66 6.01
N ARG A 425 -0.96 -5.96 7.23
CA ARG A 425 -1.29 -4.92 8.23
C ARG A 425 -0.09 -4.05 8.62
N TRP A 426 1.13 -4.54 8.37
CA TRP A 426 2.37 -3.86 8.64
C TRP A 426 2.89 -2.99 7.48
N LEU A 427 2.20 -3.02 6.32
CA LEU A 427 2.51 -2.12 5.21
C LEU A 427 2.24 -0.67 5.61
N ARG A 428 3.18 0.21 5.29
CA ARG A 428 3.06 1.66 5.55
C ARG A 428 1.92 2.29 4.76
N ASN A 429 1.74 1.87 3.49
CA ASN A 429 0.65 2.33 2.63
C ASN A 429 -0.60 1.49 2.85
N ALA A 430 -1.49 2.02 3.67
CA ALA A 430 -2.71 1.34 4.08
C ALA A 430 -3.72 1.12 2.94
N PHE A 431 -3.65 1.91 1.88
CA PHE A 431 -4.63 1.87 0.79
C PHE A 431 -4.68 0.51 0.06
N TYR A 432 -3.57 -0.23 -0.03
CA TYR A 432 -3.57 -1.58 -0.63
C TYR A 432 -4.63 -2.48 0.01
N LEU A 433 -4.64 -2.52 1.34
CA LEU A 433 -5.59 -3.36 2.07
C LEU A 433 -6.95 -2.72 2.26
N ASP A 434 -7.05 -1.40 2.26
CA ASP A 434 -8.32 -0.69 2.27
C ASP A 434 -9.13 -0.99 1.02
N ASP A 435 -8.49 -0.91 -0.15
CA ASP A 435 -9.11 -1.26 -1.42
C ASP A 435 -9.48 -2.74 -1.48
N TYR A 436 -8.56 -3.62 -1.04
CA TYR A 436 -8.81 -5.06 -1.00
C TYR A 436 -9.99 -5.43 -0.09
N LEU A 437 -10.11 -4.82 1.10
CA LEU A 437 -11.26 -5.01 1.99
C LEU A 437 -12.57 -4.54 1.34
N ARG A 438 -12.57 -3.35 0.72
CA ARG A 438 -13.75 -2.85 0.02
C ARG A 438 -14.16 -3.79 -1.11
N PHE A 439 -13.18 -4.27 -1.88
CA PHE A 439 -13.40 -5.24 -2.95
C PHE A 439 -14.01 -6.55 -2.43
N MET A 440 -13.41 -7.15 -1.39
CA MET A 440 -13.87 -8.42 -0.81
C MET A 440 -15.24 -8.31 -0.15
N MET A 441 -15.60 -7.14 0.36
CA MET A 441 -16.90 -6.89 1.00
C MET A 441 -17.98 -6.40 0.01
N LYS A 442 -17.63 -6.19 -1.28
CA LYS A 442 -18.55 -5.78 -2.33
C LYS A 442 -19.40 -6.97 -2.78
N ASP A 443 -20.70 -6.77 -2.95
CA ASP A 443 -21.58 -7.78 -3.55
C ASP A 443 -21.28 -7.94 -5.05
N GLY A 444 -21.37 -9.19 -5.52
CA GLY A 444 -21.29 -9.49 -6.95
C GLY A 444 -19.96 -10.04 -7.46
N THR A 445 -18.96 -10.25 -6.64
CA THR A 445 -17.77 -11.02 -7.04
C THR A 445 -18.06 -12.52 -6.97
N VAL A 446 -17.58 -13.28 -7.96
CA VAL A 446 -17.78 -14.75 -8.05
C VAL A 446 -17.23 -15.44 -6.81
N ASN A 447 -16.10 -14.96 -6.28
CA ASN A 447 -15.40 -15.49 -5.11
C ASN A 447 -15.41 -14.51 -3.93
N GLY A 448 -16.48 -13.74 -3.73
CA GLY A 448 -16.59 -12.82 -2.60
C GLY A 448 -16.35 -13.49 -1.25
N ALA A 449 -16.42 -12.74 -0.16
CA ALA A 449 -16.09 -13.18 1.20
C ALA A 449 -16.85 -14.43 1.71
N ARG A 450 -17.78 -14.97 0.95
CA ARG A 450 -18.54 -16.17 1.25
C ARG A 450 -18.13 -17.43 0.49
N ALA A 451 -17.18 -17.34 -0.45
CA ALA A 451 -16.77 -18.51 -1.25
C ALA A 451 -16.04 -19.55 -0.39
N TYR A 452 -15.17 -19.08 0.49
CA TYR A 452 -14.45 -19.88 1.49
C TYR A 452 -14.60 -19.22 2.86
N ALA A 453 -14.40 -20.02 3.92
CA ALA A 453 -14.40 -19.51 5.28
C ALA A 453 -13.32 -18.45 5.48
N CYS A 454 -13.68 -17.30 6.00
CA CYS A 454 -12.79 -16.19 6.32
C CYS A 454 -13.40 -15.29 7.39
N ALA A 455 -12.57 -14.44 8.01
CA ALA A 455 -12.97 -13.55 9.11
C ALA A 455 -12.65 -12.08 8.78
N PRO A 456 -13.31 -11.47 7.77
CA PRO A 456 -12.99 -10.13 7.30
C PRO A 456 -13.17 -9.02 8.34
N ALA A 457 -14.20 -9.05 9.17
CA ALA A 457 -14.43 -8.05 10.22
C ALA A 457 -13.32 -8.12 11.28
N TRP A 458 -12.98 -9.33 11.73
CA TRP A 458 -11.91 -9.52 12.71
C TRP A 458 -10.57 -9.05 12.15
N CYS A 459 -10.21 -9.44 10.92
CA CYS A 459 -8.97 -9.03 10.27
C CYS A 459 -8.90 -7.51 10.07
N ALA A 460 -10.01 -6.88 9.69
CA ALA A 460 -10.09 -5.43 9.55
C ALA A 460 -9.86 -4.72 10.90
N CYS A 461 -10.41 -5.25 12.00
CA CYS A 461 -10.16 -4.74 13.36
C CYS A 461 -8.69 -4.93 13.76
N GLU A 462 -8.09 -6.09 13.49
CA GLU A 462 -6.67 -6.35 13.77
C GLU A 462 -5.74 -5.41 12.99
N ARG A 463 -6.07 -5.10 11.74
CA ARG A 463 -5.37 -4.10 10.96
C ARG A 463 -5.54 -2.69 11.54
N ALA A 464 -6.74 -2.32 11.96
CA ALA A 464 -7.01 -1.02 12.59
C ALA A 464 -6.24 -0.82 13.91
N LYS A 465 -5.93 -1.89 14.64
CA LYS A 465 -5.05 -1.84 15.82
C LYS A 465 -3.60 -1.47 15.47
N VAL A 466 -3.13 -1.72 14.25
CA VAL A 466 -1.81 -1.30 13.76
C VAL A 466 -1.86 0.10 13.18
N THR A 467 -2.81 0.36 12.29
CA THR A 467 -2.84 1.61 11.51
C THR A 467 -3.49 2.79 12.25
N GLY A 468 -4.35 2.53 13.24
CA GLY A 468 -5.21 3.53 13.85
C GLY A 468 -6.40 3.96 12.98
N GLN A 469 -6.53 3.44 11.76
CA GLN A 469 -7.56 3.83 10.80
C GLN A 469 -8.89 3.10 11.07
N LYS A 470 -9.68 3.66 11.97
CA LYS A 470 -10.98 3.10 12.38
C LYS A 470 -12.11 3.36 11.40
N LYS A 471 -12.00 4.40 10.56
CA LYS A 471 -13.11 4.85 9.70
C LYS A 471 -13.53 3.80 8.70
N ILE A 472 -12.61 3.20 7.95
CA ILE A 472 -12.94 2.18 6.94
C ILE A 472 -13.63 0.96 7.56
N VAL A 473 -13.16 0.52 8.72
CA VAL A 473 -13.75 -0.63 9.43
C VAL A 473 -15.18 -0.31 9.89
N SER A 474 -15.37 0.89 10.41
CA SER A 474 -16.67 1.41 10.80
C SER A 474 -17.64 1.56 9.62
N ASP A 475 -17.16 2.03 8.46
CA ASP A 475 -17.97 2.17 7.24
C ASP A 475 -18.41 0.81 6.69
N LEU A 476 -17.60 -0.23 6.82
CA LEU A 476 -17.89 -1.58 6.35
C LEU A 476 -18.74 -2.42 7.31
N LEU A 477 -19.10 -1.91 8.50
CA LEU A 477 -19.91 -2.67 9.47
C LEU A 477 -21.20 -3.27 8.89
N PRO A 478 -22.00 -2.56 8.06
CA PRO A 478 -23.20 -3.15 7.44
C PRO A 478 -22.86 -4.34 6.53
N ASN A 479 -21.70 -4.29 5.84
CA ASN A 479 -21.24 -5.36 4.97
C ASN A 479 -20.79 -6.59 5.77
N PHE A 480 -20.10 -6.40 6.89
CA PHE A 480 -19.72 -7.49 7.80
C PHE A 480 -20.95 -8.18 8.39
N VAL A 481 -21.92 -7.40 8.85
CA VAL A 481 -23.20 -7.95 9.36
C VAL A 481 -23.88 -8.79 8.28
N ARG A 482 -24.03 -8.26 7.07
CA ARG A 482 -24.64 -8.97 5.95
C ARG A 482 -23.89 -10.25 5.58
N ASN A 483 -22.57 -10.21 5.58
CA ASN A 483 -21.73 -11.38 5.33
C ASN A 483 -21.95 -12.47 6.40
N TYR A 484 -21.91 -12.10 7.68
CA TYR A 484 -22.16 -13.02 8.78
C TYR A 484 -23.54 -13.68 8.69
N GLU A 485 -24.58 -12.87 8.48
CA GLU A 485 -25.96 -13.38 8.39
C GLU A 485 -26.16 -14.28 7.15
N ALA A 486 -25.48 -14.00 6.07
CA ALA A 486 -25.49 -14.86 4.89
C ALA A 486 -24.82 -16.22 5.16
N TRP A 487 -23.72 -16.26 5.91
CA TRP A 487 -23.10 -17.49 6.38
C TRP A 487 -24.05 -18.25 7.33
N ALA A 488 -24.69 -17.57 8.29
CA ALA A 488 -25.61 -18.17 9.25
C ALA A 488 -26.87 -18.76 8.59
N LYS A 489 -27.41 -18.05 7.58
CA LYS A 489 -28.58 -18.53 6.82
C LYS A 489 -28.25 -19.79 6.00
N GLY A 490 -27.01 -19.99 5.67
CA GLY A 490 -26.55 -21.05 4.80
C GLY A 490 -26.39 -20.60 3.35
N TRP A 491 -25.39 -21.15 2.71
CA TRP A 491 -25.04 -20.84 1.32
C TRP A 491 -24.58 -22.10 0.59
N THR A 492 -25.17 -22.32 -0.58
CA THR A 492 -24.74 -23.37 -1.52
C THR A 492 -24.40 -22.71 -2.84
N PRO A 493 -23.15 -22.76 -3.29
CA PRO A 493 -22.80 -22.22 -4.61
C PRO A 493 -23.59 -22.91 -5.70
N GLN A 494 -24.03 -22.14 -6.70
CA GLN A 494 -24.79 -22.67 -7.82
C GLN A 494 -24.02 -23.78 -8.54
N GLY A 495 -24.63 -24.95 -8.71
CA GLY A 495 -24.01 -26.11 -9.37
C GLY A 495 -23.04 -26.92 -8.52
N THR A 496 -22.92 -26.68 -7.21
CA THR A 496 -22.05 -27.45 -6.32
C THR A 496 -22.85 -28.21 -5.26
N LYS A 497 -22.28 -29.30 -4.74
CA LYS A 497 -22.82 -30.05 -3.58
C LYS A 497 -22.40 -29.44 -2.24
N PHE A 498 -21.70 -28.31 -2.25
CA PHE A 498 -21.07 -27.72 -1.09
C PHE A 498 -22.04 -26.78 -0.37
N ALA A 499 -22.23 -27.00 0.89
CA ALA A 499 -23.05 -26.16 1.75
C ALA A 499 -22.27 -25.68 2.97
N ALA A 500 -22.61 -24.51 3.42
CA ALA A 500 -22.14 -23.95 4.69
C ALA A 500 -23.34 -23.35 5.41
N GLY A 501 -23.39 -23.43 6.74
CA GLY A 501 -24.44 -22.76 7.49
C GLY A 501 -24.42 -23.06 8.95
N PHE A 502 -25.16 -22.22 9.73
CA PHE A 502 -25.39 -22.44 11.15
C PHE A 502 -26.44 -23.50 11.36
N LYS A 503 -26.17 -24.47 12.22
CA LYS A 503 -27.11 -25.54 12.60
C LYS A 503 -27.65 -25.29 14.01
N PRO A 504 -28.91 -24.92 14.16
CA PRO A 504 -29.49 -24.69 15.48
C PRO A 504 -29.40 -25.88 16.42
N THR A 505 -29.44 -27.12 15.90
CA THR A 505 -29.35 -28.37 16.67
C THR A 505 -28.00 -28.58 17.34
N SER A 506 -26.90 -28.25 16.64
CA SER A 506 -25.54 -28.29 17.20
C SER A 506 -25.13 -26.94 17.81
N GLY A 507 -25.73 -25.84 17.37
CA GLY A 507 -25.34 -24.48 17.73
C GLY A 507 -23.95 -24.11 17.18
N LEU A 508 -23.54 -24.77 16.07
CA LEU A 508 -22.27 -24.61 15.39
C LEU A 508 -22.48 -24.36 13.88
N PHE A 509 -21.48 -23.83 13.22
CA PHE A 509 -21.41 -23.78 11.77
C PHE A 509 -20.87 -25.10 11.21
N GLU A 510 -21.56 -25.63 10.23
CA GLU A 510 -21.16 -26.84 9.53
C GLU A 510 -20.82 -26.54 8.07
N LEU A 511 -19.81 -27.21 7.58
CA LEU A 511 -19.33 -27.12 6.20
C LEU A 511 -19.38 -28.48 5.52
N THR A 512 -19.66 -28.48 4.23
CA THR A 512 -19.47 -29.64 3.35
C THR A 512 -18.58 -29.26 2.18
N GLY A 513 -17.72 -30.14 1.77
CA GLY A 513 -16.93 -30.03 0.55
C GLY A 513 -15.92 -28.89 0.51
N ASN A 514 -14.89 -28.94 1.33
CA ASN A 514 -13.66 -28.13 1.21
C ASN A 514 -13.85 -26.60 1.32
N ARG A 515 -14.86 -26.11 2.01
CA ARG A 515 -15.06 -24.66 2.19
C ARG A 515 -14.05 -23.99 3.15
N GLU A 516 -13.10 -24.75 3.64
CA GLU A 516 -11.89 -24.26 4.31
C GLU A 516 -10.65 -24.25 3.39
N GLY A 517 -10.77 -24.76 2.15
CA GLY A 517 -9.64 -24.91 1.23
C GLY A 517 -8.68 -26.01 1.66
N THR A 518 -9.21 -27.12 2.23
CA THR A 518 -8.41 -28.25 2.76
C THR A 518 -8.77 -29.54 2.03
N GLU A 519 -8.40 -29.60 0.74
CA GLU A 519 -8.68 -30.75 -0.12
C GLU A 519 -7.98 -32.01 0.41
N TYR A 520 -8.74 -33.11 0.48
CA TYR A 520 -8.26 -34.40 1.01
C TYR A 520 -7.84 -34.36 2.50
N ALA A 521 -8.24 -33.35 3.27
CA ALA A 521 -8.10 -33.40 4.73
C ALA A 521 -8.72 -34.66 5.31
N LEU A 522 -8.18 -35.18 6.40
CA LEU A 522 -8.64 -36.42 7.02
C LEU A 522 -9.86 -36.21 7.91
N SER A 523 -10.07 -34.99 8.40
CA SER A 523 -11.29 -34.61 9.14
C SER A 523 -12.53 -34.65 8.24
N PRO A 524 -13.67 -35.13 8.73
CA PRO A 524 -14.91 -35.21 7.95
C PRO A 524 -15.52 -33.85 7.68
N ASP A 525 -16.44 -33.79 6.72
CA ASP A 525 -17.41 -32.71 6.59
C ASP A 525 -18.25 -32.58 7.86
N GLY A 526 -18.53 -31.35 8.27
CA GLY A 526 -19.30 -31.08 9.47
C GLY A 526 -18.90 -29.80 10.21
N ALA A 527 -19.01 -29.81 11.54
CA ALA A 527 -18.57 -28.69 12.37
C ALA A 527 -17.06 -28.80 12.65
N ARG A 528 -16.29 -27.86 12.10
CA ARG A 528 -14.83 -27.84 12.21
C ARG A 528 -14.34 -26.69 13.11
N PRO A 529 -13.19 -26.85 13.79
CA PRO A 529 -12.60 -25.81 14.66
C PRO A 529 -12.36 -24.50 13.94
N MET A 530 -11.82 -24.52 12.71
CA MET A 530 -11.43 -23.29 11.96
C MET A 530 -12.64 -22.41 11.67
N VAL A 531 -13.67 -22.92 10.98
CA VAL A 531 -14.83 -22.11 10.61
C VAL A 531 -15.57 -21.59 11.84
N ASN A 532 -15.72 -22.41 12.89
CA ASN A 532 -16.42 -22.00 14.10
C ASN A 532 -15.66 -20.91 14.84
N SER A 533 -14.34 -21.00 14.93
CA SER A 533 -13.48 -19.95 15.49
C SER A 533 -13.52 -18.66 14.67
N MET A 534 -13.52 -18.76 13.34
CA MET A 534 -13.69 -17.61 12.44
C MET A 534 -15.03 -16.90 12.70
N MET A 535 -16.13 -17.65 12.76
CA MET A 535 -17.46 -17.07 12.99
C MET A 535 -17.62 -16.50 14.39
N TRP A 536 -16.96 -17.07 15.38
CA TRP A 536 -16.86 -16.50 16.72
C TRP A 536 -16.12 -15.15 16.69
N ALA A 537 -14.97 -15.09 16.03
CA ALA A 537 -14.16 -13.89 15.91
C ALA A 537 -14.89 -12.79 15.13
N GLU A 538 -15.61 -13.15 14.05
CA GLU A 538 -16.47 -12.23 13.30
C GLU A 538 -17.57 -11.63 14.18
N ALA A 539 -18.29 -12.48 14.94
CA ALA A 539 -19.34 -12.01 15.85
C ALA A 539 -18.78 -11.07 16.93
N THR A 540 -17.62 -11.40 17.49
CA THR A 540 -16.92 -10.57 18.48
C THR A 540 -16.51 -9.22 17.90
N ALA A 541 -15.92 -9.20 16.69
CA ALA A 541 -15.52 -8.00 16.01
C ALA A 541 -16.71 -7.10 15.65
N ILE A 542 -17.79 -7.68 15.12
CA ILE A 542 -19.02 -6.94 14.80
C ILE A 542 -19.63 -6.33 16.06
N ALA A 543 -19.70 -7.08 17.18
CA ALA A 543 -20.21 -6.58 18.45
C ALA A 543 -19.39 -5.37 18.94
N GLU A 544 -18.07 -5.43 18.85
CA GLU A 544 -17.19 -4.33 19.25
C GLU A 544 -17.36 -3.10 18.36
N LEU A 545 -17.42 -3.28 17.04
CA LEU A 545 -17.66 -2.18 16.10
C LEU A 545 -19.03 -1.52 16.31
N ALA A 546 -20.06 -2.31 16.61
CA ALA A 546 -21.39 -1.80 16.93
C ALA A 546 -21.38 -0.95 18.21
N ARG A 547 -20.68 -1.39 19.27
CA ARG A 547 -20.46 -0.57 20.49
C ARG A 547 -19.78 0.75 20.19
N GLN A 548 -18.71 0.72 19.39
CA GLN A 548 -17.98 1.92 19.00
C GLN A 548 -18.85 2.91 18.20
N LYS A 549 -19.86 2.41 17.49
CA LYS A 549 -20.84 3.22 16.76
C LYS A 549 -22.04 3.66 17.60
N GLY A 550 -22.17 3.19 18.82
CA GLY A 550 -23.32 3.46 19.68
C GLY A 550 -24.58 2.64 19.35
N ASP A 551 -24.46 1.59 18.50
CA ASP A 551 -25.56 0.68 18.20
C ASP A 551 -25.61 -0.44 19.24
N ALA A 552 -26.26 -0.15 20.37
CA ALA A 552 -26.34 -1.07 21.50
C ALA A 552 -27.08 -2.36 21.16
N ALA A 553 -28.16 -2.29 20.38
CA ALA A 553 -28.97 -3.46 20.00
C ALA A 553 -28.17 -4.42 19.11
N LEU A 554 -27.46 -3.91 18.13
CA LEU A 554 -26.59 -4.71 17.27
C LEU A 554 -25.43 -5.31 18.08
N ALA A 555 -24.83 -4.54 18.98
CA ALA A 555 -23.73 -4.97 19.85
C ALA A 555 -24.14 -6.13 20.75
N GLU A 556 -25.29 -6.03 21.42
CA GLU A 556 -25.83 -7.08 22.28
C GLU A 556 -26.15 -8.36 21.49
N ARG A 557 -26.82 -8.21 20.34
CA ARG A 557 -27.16 -9.33 19.46
C ARG A 557 -25.92 -10.13 19.03
N PHE A 558 -24.85 -9.46 18.61
CA PHE A 558 -23.63 -10.14 18.15
C PHE A 558 -22.79 -10.65 19.32
N ALA A 559 -22.78 -9.98 20.45
CA ALA A 559 -22.14 -10.47 21.67
C ALA A 559 -22.81 -11.79 22.16
N ALA A 560 -24.14 -11.88 22.11
CA ALA A 560 -24.84 -13.11 22.43
C ALA A 560 -24.51 -14.26 21.46
N LYS A 561 -24.40 -13.98 20.14
CA LYS A 561 -23.94 -14.97 19.15
C LYS A 561 -22.53 -15.47 19.46
N ALA A 562 -21.59 -14.55 19.75
CA ALA A 562 -20.20 -14.89 20.11
C ALA A 562 -20.17 -15.76 21.38
N ALA A 563 -20.88 -15.39 22.45
CA ALA A 563 -20.91 -16.15 23.70
C ALA A 563 -21.49 -17.57 23.51
N ALA A 564 -22.51 -17.69 22.69
CA ALA A 564 -23.10 -19.00 22.37
C ALA A 564 -22.15 -19.89 21.58
N LEU A 565 -21.46 -19.34 20.59
CA LEU A 565 -20.45 -20.06 19.80
C LEU A 565 -19.28 -20.49 20.67
N GLU A 566 -18.73 -19.59 21.49
CA GLU A 566 -17.62 -19.91 22.40
C GLU A 566 -17.96 -21.08 23.30
N LYS A 567 -19.14 -21.04 23.94
CA LYS A 567 -19.65 -22.13 24.77
C LYS A 567 -19.70 -23.46 23.99
N ASN A 568 -20.25 -23.44 22.77
CA ASN A 568 -20.41 -24.64 21.97
C ASN A 568 -19.08 -25.18 21.44
N ILE A 569 -18.16 -24.32 21.02
CA ILE A 569 -16.81 -24.71 20.58
C ILE A 569 -16.09 -25.44 21.72
N LYS A 570 -16.05 -24.85 22.91
CA LYS A 570 -15.40 -25.43 24.09
C LYS A 570 -16.04 -26.75 24.52
N ALA A 571 -17.38 -26.81 24.51
CA ALA A 571 -18.11 -28.00 25.01
C ALA A 571 -18.15 -29.14 24.00
N LYS A 572 -18.18 -28.82 22.68
CA LYS A 572 -18.51 -29.83 21.67
C LYS A 572 -17.31 -30.18 20.78
N LEU A 573 -16.43 -29.22 20.43
CA LEU A 573 -15.30 -29.49 19.59
C LEU A 573 -14.04 -29.91 20.35
N TRP A 574 -14.05 -29.82 21.69
CA TRP A 574 -12.99 -30.35 22.51
C TRP A 574 -13.13 -31.88 22.67
N HIS A 575 -12.18 -32.61 22.07
CA HIS A 575 -12.14 -34.06 22.23
C HIS A 575 -11.36 -34.42 23.51
N ALA A 576 -12.06 -34.99 24.49
CA ALA A 576 -11.51 -35.22 25.81
C ALA A 576 -10.30 -36.17 25.82
N ASP A 577 -10.36 -37.28 25.05
CA ASP A 577 -9.26 -38.27 25.01
C ASP A 577 -8.05 -37.74 24.24
N LYS A 578 -8.27 -36.97 23.15
CA LYS A 578 -7.19 -36.35 22.38
C LYS A 578 -6.64 -35.08 23.05
N GLN A 579 -7.42 -34.50 23.97
CA GLN A 579 -7.13 -33.19 24.57
C GLN A 579 -6.81 -32.13 23.50
N PHE A 580 -7.63 -32.10 22.46
CA PHE A 580 -7.45 -31.26 21.28
C PHE A 580 -8.80 -30.85 20.68
N PHE A 581 -8.85 -29.75 19.94
CA PHE A 581 -10.05 -29.37 19.23
C PHE A 581 -10.11 -30.12 17.89
N THR A 582 -11.16 -30.94 17.72
CA THR A 582 -11.38 -31.76 16.54
C THR A 582 -12.76 -31.52 15.94
N SER A 583 -13.07 -32.16 14.81
CA SER A 583 -14.30 -31.97 14.06
C SER A 583 -15.44 -32.85 14.56
N ILE A 584 -16.67 -32.40 14.34
CA ILE A 584 -17.87 -33.24 14.46
C ILE A 584 -18.44 -33.44 13.08
N SER A 585 -18.59 -34.68 12.63
CA SER A 585 -19.17 -34.99 11.34
C SER A 585 -20.62 -34.52 11.21
N THR A 586 -21.13 -34.45 9.98
CA THR A 586 -22.55 -34.15 9.71
C THR A 586 -23.52 -35.13 10.34
N ASN A 587 -23.06 -36.34 10.69
CA ASN A 587 -23.84 -37.37 11.42
C ASN A 587 -23.74 -37.23 12.95
N GLY A 588 -23.09 -36.18 13.45
CA GLY A 588 -22.94 -35.90 14.89
C GLY A 588 -21.85 -36.73 15.57
N VAL A 589 -21.00 -37.46 14.84
CA VAL A 589 -19.90 -38.22 15.41
C VAL A 589 -18.70 -37.29 15.62
N HIS A 590 -18.22 -37.28 16.86
CA HIS A 590 -17.02 -36.52 17.21
C HIS A 590 -15.78 -37.27 16.69
N ASP A 591 -15.05 -36.67 15.78
CA ASP A 591 -13.90 -37.29 15.15
C ASP A 591 -12.64 -37.13 16.01
N ALA A 592 -11.75 -38.13 15.94
CA ALA A 592 -10.51 -38.13 16.70
C ALA A 592 -9.28 -37.61 15.90
N VAL A 593 -9.51 -37.15 14.67
CA VAL A 593 -8.46 -36.60 13.81
C VAL A 593 -7.99 -35.24 14.31
N CYS A 594 -6.72 -35.12 14.66
CA CYS A 594 -6.09 -33.89 15.04
C CYS A 594 -5.41 -33.25 13.82
N GLU A 595 -5.84 -32.06 13.44
CA GLU A 595 -5.29 -31.22 12.36
C GLU A 595 -4.81 -29.87 12.90
N LEU A 596 -3.83 -29.20 12.26
CA LEU A 596 -3.32 -27.90 12.71
C LEU A 596 -4.43 -26.83 12.86
N HIS A 597 -5.51 -26.98 12.14
CA HIS A 597 -6.70 -26.11 12.28
C HIS A 597 -7.40 -26.25 13.65
N GLY A 598 -7.09 -27.26 14.43
CA GLY A 598 -7.51 -27.34 15.84
C GLY A 598 -6.90 -26.25 16.73
N TYR A 599 -5.85 -25.56 16.28
CA TYR A 599 -5.32 -24.38 16.96
C TYR A 599 -6.07 -23.09 16.65
N ALA A 600 -7.09 -23.10 15.80
CA ALA A 600 -7.86 -21.91 15.44
C ALA A 600 -8.48 -21.16 16.62
N PRO A 601 -9.02 -21.81 17.67
CA PRO A 601 -9.50 -21.06 18.84
C PRO A 601 -8.42 -20.19 19.50
N PHE A 602 -7.18 -20.67 19.56
CA PHE A 602 -6.04 -19.91 20.06
C PHE A 602 -5.59 -18.81 19.10
N TYR A 603 -5.61 -19.07 17.79
CA TYR A 603 -5.30 -18.08 16.75
C TYR A 603 -6.18 -16.84 16.86
N PHE A 604 -7.47 -17.03 17.12
CA PHE A 604 -8.44 -15.94 17.30
C PHE A 604 -8.51 -15.40 18.72
N ARG A 605 -7.64 -15.85 19.63
CA ARG A 605 -7.54 -15.40 21.03
C ARG A 605 -8.82 -15.64 21.85
N MET A 606 -9.51 -16.76 21.60
CA MET A 606 -10.58 -17.20 22.48
C MET A 606 -10.02 -17.44 23.88
N SER A 607 -10.79 -17.13 24.93
CA SER A 607 -10.39 -17.44 26.31
C SER A 607 -10.37 -18.95 26.53
N LEU A 608 -9.16 -19.55 26.68
CA LEU A 608 -8.94 -21.00 26.69
C LEU A 608 -8.20 -21.48 27.93
N ASP A 609 -8.54 -20.90 29.10
CA ASP A 609 -8.04 -21.37 30.38
C ASP A 609 -8.40 -22.84 30.58
N GLY A 610 -7.43 -23.67 30.95
CA GLY A 610 -7.59 -25.12 31.09
C GLY A 610 -7.42 -25.97 29.82
N PHE A 611 -7.29 -25.34 28.63
CA PHE A 611 -7.09 -26.06 27.37
C PHE A 611 -5.59 -26.13 26.93
N GLY A 612 -4.65 -25.74 27.77
CA GLY A 612 -3.22 -25.72 27.44
C GLY A 612 -2.64 -27.05 26.99
N LYS A 613 -3.26 -28.18 27.37
CA LYS A 613 -2.83 -29.51 26.93
C LYS A 613 -2.93 -29.76 25.42
N ALA A 614 -3.71 -28.93 24.70
CA ALA A 614 -3.79 -28.94 23.23
C ALA A 614 -2.42 -28.74 22.54
N TRP A 615 -1.46 -28.15 23.25
CA TRP A 615 -0.13 -27.89 22.69
C TRP A 615 0.84 -29.09 22.76
N ARG A 616 0.48 -30.20 23.43
CA ARG A 616 1.34 -31.38 23.54
C ARG A 616 1.71 -32.02 22.19
N PRO A 617 0.79 -32.18 21.21
CA PRO A 617 1.15 -32.83 19.95
C PRO A 617 1.99 -31.96 19.03
N LEU A 618 2.15 -30.64 19.30
CA LEU A 618 2.85 -29.74 18.39
C LEU A 618 4.31 -30.16 18.16
N LEU A 619 5.01 -30.59 19.21
CA LEU A 619 6.42 -30.96 19.18
C LEU A 619 6.66 -32.47 19.22
N SER A 620 5.59 -33.27 19.28
CA SER A 620 5.68 -34.71 19.28
C SER A 620 5.98 -35.26 17.90
N GLU A 621 6.85 -36.27 17.81
CA GLU A 621 7.12 -36.98 16.54
C GLU A 621 5.93 -37.79 16.03
N SER A 622 5.07 -38.29 16.92
CA SER A 622 3.78 -38.89 16.52
C SER A 622 2.71 -37.82 16.25
N GLY A 623 2.93 -36.61 16.69
CA GLY A 623 2.07 -35.44 16.50
C GLY A 623 2.36 -34.72 15.19
N PHE A 624 2.52 -33.39 15.29
CA PHE A 624 2.70 -32.51 14.11
C PHE A 624 4.15 -32.30 13.69
N PHE A 625 5.12 -32.60 14.57
CA PHE A 625 6.52 -32.29 14.27
C PHE A 625 7.14 -33.27 13.27
N ALA A 626 7.74 -32.71 12.21
CA ALA A 626 8.60 -33.46 11.28
C ALA A 626 9.86 -32.61 10.93
N PRO A 627 10.93 -33.23 10.42
CA PRO A 627 12.24 -32.57 10.28
C PRO A 627 12.25 -31.29 9.43
N LYS A 628 11.37 -31.19 8.41
CA LYS A 628 11.35 -30.06 7.48
C LYS A 628 10.10 -29.19 7.61
N GLY A 629 9.16 -29.50 8.53
CA GLY A 629 7.97 -28.69 8.75
C GLY A 629 6.89 -29.40 9.54
N LEU A 630 5.89 -28.64 10.01
CA LEU A 630 4.73 -29.22 10.67
C LEU A 630 3.84 -29.93 9.67
N THR A 631 3.42 -31.15 9.97
CA THR A 631 2.41 -31.89 9.18
C THR A 631 1.03 -31.32 9.42
N PHE A 632 0.12 -31.38 8.44
CA PHE A 632 -1.24 -30.85 8.65
C PHE A 632 -2.04 -31.69 9.65
N PRO A 633 -2.23 -33.02 9.47
CA PRO A 633 -2.73 -33.90 10.55
C PRO A 633 -1.58 -34.42 11.39
N THR A 634 -1.87 -34.94 12.58
CA THR A 634 -0.88 -35.70 13.36
C THR A 634 -0.46 -36.96 12.62
N ARG A 635 0.81 -37.35 12.79
CA ARG A 635 1.44 -38.46 12.01
C ARG A 635 0.89 -39.85 12.38
N ASP A 636 0.27 -39.97 13.58
CA ASP A 636 -0.40 -41.21 14.03
C ASP A 636 -1.84 -41.33 13.50
N THR A 637 -2.35 -40.34 12.74
CA THR A 637 -3.68 -40.37 12.19
C THR A 637 -3.81 -41.41 11.05
N PRO A 638 -4.81 -42.28 11.08
CA PRO A 638 -5.06 -43.17 9.95
C PRO A 638 -5.31 -42.41 8.65
N GLY A 639 -4.63 -42.83 7.57
CA GLY A 639 -4.70 -42.11 6.29
C GLY A 639 -3.61 -41.05 6.09
N PHE A 640 -2.78 -40.78 7.10
CA PHE A 640 -1.61 -39.91 6.94
C PHE A 640 -0.72 -40.44 5.82
N THR A 641 -0.36 -39.55 4.88
CA THR A 641 0.58 -39.86 3.83
C THR A 641 1.24 -38.60 3.28
N VAL A 642 2.52 -38.72 2.97
CA VAL A 642 3.31 -37.70 2.26
C VAL A 642 3.83 -38.19 0.92
N THR A 643 3.40 -39.38 0.51
CA THR A 643 3.78 -39.98 -0.78
C THR A 643 2.97 -39.29 -1.89
N PRO A 644 3.63 -38.66 -2.89
CA PRO A 644 2.95 -38.07 -4.01
C PRO A 644 2.17 -39.10 -4.81
N ASP A 645 0.92 -38.84 -5.11
CA ASP A 645 0.14 -39.63 -6.06
C ASP A 645 -0.11 -38.78 -7.29
N PHE A 646 0.65 -39.03 -8.34
CA PHE A 646 0.58 -38.26 -9.59
C PHE A 646 -0.74 -38.41 -10.35
N LYS A 647 -1.64 -39.29 -9.89
CA LYS A 647 -2.99 -39.46 -10.42
C LYS A 647 -4.05 -38.77 -9.59
N LYS A 648 -3.67 -38.09 -8.51
CA LYS A 648 -4.57 -37.31 -7.64
C LYS A 648 -4.40 -35.81 -7.81
N HIS A 649 -5.18 -35.09 -7.04
CA HIS A 649 -5.09 -33.63 -6.96
C HIS A 649 -3.77 -33.23 -6.29
N GLU A 650 -3.22 -32.10 -6.69
CA GLU A 650 -1.96 -31.56 -6.17
C GLU A 650 -2.08 -30.98 -4.74
N CYS A 651 -3.27 -30.47 -4.38
CA CYS A 651 -3.53 -29.91 -3.06
C CYS A 651 -3.89 -31.02 -2.07
N LEU A 652 -2.89 -31.58 -1.40
CA LEU A 652 -3.05 -32.70 -0.45
C LEU A 652 -2.88 -32.20 0.98
N TRP A 653 -3.94 -32.31 1.80
CA TRP A 653 -3.95 -31.90 3.21
C TRP A 653 -3.90 -33.10 4.18
N ASN A 654 -3.59 -34.27 3.68
CA ASN A 654 -3.55 -35.52 4.45
C ASN A 654 -2.14 -35.91 4.95
N GLY A 655 -1.20 -34.98 4.97
CA GLY A 655 0.17 -35.22 5.45
C GLY A 655 1.13 -34.07 5.22
N PRO A 656 1.20 -33.44 4.03
CA PRO A 656 2.13 -32.39 3.71
C PRO A 656 2.09 -31.18 4.67
N SER A 657 3.22 -30.47 4.76
CA SER A 657 3.32 -29.18 5.42
C SER A 657 2.79 -28.08 4.50
N TRP A 658 1.94 -27.22 5.02
CA TRP A 658 1.36 -26.10 4.31
C TRP A 658 1.78 -24.76 4.93
N PRO A 659 2.28 -23.78 4.17
CA PRO A 659 2.54 -22.43 4.67
C PRO A 659 1.32 -21.81 5.36
N TYR A 660 0.12 -22.02 4.81
CA TYR A 660 -1.15 -21.60 5.40
C TYR A 660 -1.33 -22.11 6.83
N ALA A 661 -1.31 -23.45 7.01
CA ALA A 661 -1.57 -24.07 8.31
C ALA A 661 -0.43 -23.85 9.31
N THR A 662 0.82 -23.80 8.84
CA THR A 662 1.99 -23.45 9.65
C THR A 662 1.84 -22.03 10.20
N SER A 663 1.39 -21.08 9.38
CA SER A 663 1.12 -19.71 9.82
C SER A 663 0.03 -19.66 10.87
N VAL A 664 -1.05 -20.42 10.73
CA VAL A 664 -2.13 -20.53 11.75
C VAL A 664 -1.57 -21.04 13.07
N ALA A 665 -0.84 -22.17 13.04
CA ALA A 665 -0.30 -22.78 14.26
C ALA A 665 0.72 -21.88 14.98
N LEU A 666 1.67 -21.29 14.25
CA LEU A 666 2.68 -20.42 14.85
C LEU A 666 2.10 -19.09 15.33
N THR A 667 1.07 -18.55 14.65
CA THR A 667 0.34 -17.38 15.14
C THR A 667 -0.40 -17.71 16.44
N ALA A 668 -1.13 -18.82 16.47
CA ALA A 668 -1.81 -19.29 17.67
C ALA A 668 -0.81 -19.47 18.84
N LEU A 669 0.37 -20.00 18.55
CA LEU A 669 1.40 -20.22 19.54
C LEU A 669 1.94 -18.92 20.13
N TYR A 670 2.31 -17.94 19.31
CA TYR A 670 2.84 -16.69 19.86
C TYR A 670 1.77 -15.89 20.61
N GLU A 671 0.52 -15.86 20.13
CA GLU A 671 -0.59 -15.21 20.83
C GLU A 671 -0.82 -15.86 22.23
N THR A 672 -0.71 -17.19 22.31
CA THR A 672 -0.85 -17.94 23.57
C THR A 672 0.32 -17.67 24.52
N LEU A 673 1.56 -17.69 24.02
CA LEU A 673 2.74 -17.40 24.83
C LEU A 673 2.73 -15.95 25.35
N GLN A 674 2.36 -14.99 24.51
CA GLN A 674 2.28 -13.58 24.90
C GLN A 674 1.15 -13.28 25.90
N SER A 675 0.11 -14.11 25.93
CA SER A 675 -0.96 -14.03 26.95
C SER A 675 -0.48 -14.44 28.34
N GLY A 676 0.62 -15.20 28.44
CA GLY A 676 1.14 -15.74 29.69
C GLY A 676 0.43 -17.05 30.12
N ALA A 677 -0.25 -17.72 29.19
CA ALA A 677 -0.90 -18.99 29.45
C ALA A 677 0.12 -20.09 29.80
N ASP A 678 -0.23 -20.93 30.79
CA ASP A 678 0.57 -22.10 31.15
C ASP A 678 0.36 -23.22 30.11
N ILE A 679 1.36 -23.41 29.24
CA ILE A 679 1.35 -24.41 28.16
C ILE A 679 2.69 -25.17 28.11
N PRO A 680 2.69 -26.42 27.62
CA PRO A 680 3.90 -27.25 27.57
C PRO A 680 4.86 -26.88 26.41
N VAL A 681 4.73 -25.70 25.81
CA VAL A 681 5.55 -25.21 24.70
C VAL A 681 6.10 -23.84 25.10
N THR A 682 7.38 -23.60 24.79
CA THR A 682 8.11 -22.43 25.27
C THR A 682 8.39 -21.41 24.16
N ARG A 683 8.87 -20.22 24.53
CA ARG A 683 9.39 -19.24 23.57
C ARG A 683 10.55 -19.77 22.70
N ALA A 684 11.40 -20.65 23.28
CA ALA A 684 12.49 -21.28 22.54
C ALA A 684 11.95 -22.22 21.45
N ASP A 685 10.85 -22.91 21.74
CA ASP A 685 10.17 -23.75 20.76
C ASP A 685 9.54 -22.94 19.64
N PHE A 686 8.94 -21.79 19.96
CA PHE A 686 8.43 -20.87 18.94
C PHE A 686 9.55 -20.41 18.01
N ALA A 687 10.68 -19.97 18.55
CA ALA A 687 11.83 -19.54 17.76
C ALA A 687 12.40 -20.68 16.90
N ARG A 688 12.48 -21.90 17.43
CA ARG A 688 12.91 -23.10 16.71
C ARG A 688 11.97 -23.42 15.54
N LEU A 689 10.67 -23.40 15.75
CA LEU A 689 9.67 -23.65 14.71
C LEU A 689 9.64 -22.53 13.65
N LEU A 690 9.82 -21.27 14.06
CA LEU A 690 9.93 -20.15 13.12
C LEU A 690 11.17 -20.27 12.24
N LYS A 691 12.31 -20.70 12.82
CA LYS A 691 13.53 -21.01 12.07
C LYS A 691 13.34 -22.19 11.11
N GLN A 692 12.66 -23.26 11.54
CA GLN A 692 12.30 -24.37 10.66
C GLN A 692 11.40 -23.90 9.51
N TYR A 693 10.45 -23.01 9.78
CA TYR A 693 9.59 -22.43 8.75
C TYR A 693 10.38 -21.54 7.79
N ALA A 694 11.34 -20.76 8.27
CA ALA A 694 12.23 -19.99 7.39
C ALA A 694 13.04 -20.92 6.45
N ALA A 695 13.55 -22.04 6.96
CA ALA A 695 14.33 -23.00 6.20
C ALA A 695 13.53 -23.71 5.08
N GLN A 696 12.19 -23.70 5.13
CA GLN A 696 11.34 -24.20 4.05
C GLN A 696 11.36 -23.30 2.80
N HIS A 697 11.69 -22.01 2.94
CA HIS A 697 11.59 -21.03 1.86
C HIS A 697 12.74 -21.12 0.84
N VAL A 698 12.98 -22.33 0.36
CA VAL A 698 14.01 -22.62 -0.63
C VAL A 698 13.55 -23.70 -1.64
N LEU A 699 14.13 -23.66 -2.83
CA LEU A 699 14.02 -24.70 -3.84
C LEU A 699 15.43 -25.05 -4.33
N VAL A 700 15.76 -26.33 -4.36
CA VAL A 700 16.95 -26.83 -5.06
C VAL A 700 16.56 -27.10 -6.50
N ARG A 701 17.11 -26.33 -7.43
CA ARG A 701 16.90 -26.49 -8.88
C ARG A 701 17.62 -27.71 -9.42
N ALA A 702 17.28 -28.12 -10.62
CA ALA A 702 17.91 -29.26 -11.31
C ALA A 702 19.43 -29.10 -11.54
N ASP A 703 19.90 -27.84 -11.62
CA ASP A 703 21.32 -27.49 -11.72
C ASP A 703 22.05 -27.52 -10.36
N GLY A 704 21.36 -27.90 -9.28
CA GLY A 704 21.89 -27.90 -7.91
C GLY A 704 21.89 -26.55 -7.21
N LYS A 705 21.49 -25.44 -7.87
CA LYS A 705 21.42 -24.12 -7.26
C LYS A 705 20.23 -24.03 -6.31
N THR A 706 20.48 -23.61 -5.08
CA THR A 706 19.43 -23.27 -4.11
C THR A 706 18.99 -21.82 -4.29
N VAL A 707 17.68 -21.61 -4.51
CA VAL A 707 17.07 -20.29 -4.67
C VAL A 707 15.96 -20.09 -3.64
N PRO A 708 15.66 -18.83 -3.25
CA PRO A 708 14.49 -18.53 -2.44
C PRO A 708 13.21 -18.96 -3.16
N TRP A 709 12.32 -19.65 -2.44
CA TRP A 709 11.10 -20.22 -3.00
C TRP A 709 10.03 -20.40 -1.94
N ILE A 710 8.79 -20.28 -2.32
CA ILE A 710 7.62 -20.74 -1.56
C ILE A 710 6.58 -21.22 -2.55
N ASP A 711 5.86 -22.29 -2.20
CA ASP A 711 4.82 -22.91 -2.98
C ASP A 711 3.67 -23.40 -2.07
N GLU A 712 2.68 -24.12 -2.61
CA GLU A 712 1.48 -24.54 -1.90
C GLU A 712 1.75 -25.47 -0.74
N ASN A 713 2.42 -26.61 -0.99
CA ASN A 713 2.70 -27.61 0.05
C ASN A 713 4.05 -28.29 -0.13
N LEU A 714 4.61 -28.72 0.99
CA LEU A 714 5.95 -29.26 1.09
C LEU A 714 5.92 -30.64 1.75
N ASN A 715 6.73 -31.56 1.27
CA ASN A 715 7.00 -32.82 1.99
C ASN A 715 7.76 -32.50 3.28
N PRO A 716 7.18 -32.73 4.47
CA PRO A 716 7.77 -32.33 5.73
C PRO A 716 9.01 -33.16 6.15
N PHE A 717 9.37 -34.19 5.37
CA PHE A 717 10.57 -35.04 5.59
C PHE A 717 11.69 -34.73 4.60
N SER A 718 11.40 -34.68 3.29
CA SER A 718 12.41 -34.40 2.26
C SER A 718 12.64 -32.91 2.04
N GLY A 719 11.61 -32.06 2.21
CA GLY A 719 11.66 -30.64 1.91
C GLY A 719 11.29 -30.31 0.46
N ASP A 720 10.77 -31.29 -0.31
CA ASP A 720 10.35 -31.06 -1.68
C ASP A 720 8.96 -30.38 -1.75
N TRP A 721 8.79 -29.41 -2.65
CA TRP A 721 7.50 -28.78 -2.93
C TRP A 721 6.61 -29.72 -3.75
N GLN A 722 5.66 -30.38 -3.07
CA GLN A 722 4.90 -31.51 -3.63
C GLN A 722 3.88 -31.09 -4.68
N ALA A 723 3.11 -30.02 -4.45
CA ALA A 723 2.10 -29.58 -5.42
C ALA A 723 2.74 -29.28 -6.78
N ARG A 724 3.86 -28.56 -6.78
CA ARG A 724 4.64 -28.25 -7.97
C ARG A 724 5.14 -29.53 -8.67
N THR A 725 5.72 -30.45 -7.91
CA THR A 725 6.24 -31.71 -8.43
C THR A 725 5.14 -32.54 -9.06
N ILE A 726 3.97 -32.64 -8.42
CA ILE A 726 2.81 -33.38 -8.96
C ILE A 726 2.34 -32.75 -10.28
N MET A 727 2.18 -31.41 -10.32
CA MET A 727 1.70 -30.72 -11.51
C MET A 727 2.65 -30.85 -12.71
N ILE A 728 3.95 -30.70 -12.47
CA ILE A 728 4.98 -30.88 -13.52
C ILE A 728 4.96 -32.29 -14.05
N GLU A 729 4.87 -33.32 -13.19
CA GLU A 729 4.84 -34.71 -13.61
C GLU A 729 3.53 -35.06 -14.33
N GLN A 730 2.40 -34.56 -13.90
CA GLN A 730 1.10 -34.71 -14.60
C GLN A 730 1.15 -34.14 -16.02
N ASP A 731 1.73 -32.97 -16.20
CA ASP A 731 1.89 -32.35 -17.52
C ASP A 731 2.88 -33.16 -18.40
N ARG A 732 4.04 -33.51 -17.85
CA ARG A 732 5.09 -34.28 -18.55
C ARG A 732 4.63 -35.67 -18.99
N SER A 733 3.91 -36.39 -18.14
CA SER A 733 3.37 -37.70 -18.45
C SER A 733 2.14 -37.70 -19.36
N GLY A 734 1.55 -36.52 -19.61
CA GLY A 734 0.32 -36.34 -20.36
C GLY A 734 -0.94 -36.82 -19.63
N PHE A 735 -0.83 -37.15 -18.34
CA PHE A 735 -1.98 -37.57 -17.53
C PHE A 735 -3.02 -36.44 -17.37
N LYS A 736 -2.55 -35.24 -17.09
CA LYS A 736 -3.38 -34.03 -16.99
C LYS A 736 -2.58 -32.84 -17.51
N LYS A 737 -3.03 -32.24 -18.61
CA LYS A 737 -2.38 -31.03 -19.10
C LYS A 737 -2.55 -29.88 -18.11
N GLN A 738 -1.46 -29.37 -17.59
CA GLN A 738 -1.44 -28.25 -16.67
C GLN A 738 -1.18 -26.95 -17.45
N ARG A 739 -2.08 -25.98 -17.31
CA ARG A 739 -1.88 -24.64 -17.93
C ARG A 739 -0.75 -23.87 -17.26
N PHE A 740 -0.60 -24.04 -15.95
CA PHE A 740 0.39 -23.37 -15.13
C PHE A 740 0.97 -24.35 -14.10
N PRO A 741 1.93 -25.21 -14.49
CA PRO A 741 2.46 -26.27 -13.59
C PRO A 741 3.26 -25.72 -12.40
N GLU A 742 3.68 -24.45 -12.47
CA GLU A 742 4.37 -23.75 -11.39
C GLU A 742 3.52 -22.58 -10.80
N ARG A 743 2.19 -22.69 -10.84
CA ARG A 743 1.30 -21.62 -10.37
C ARG A 743 1.52 -21.24 -8.90
N GLY A 744 1.94 -22.18 -8.08
CA GLY A 744 2.21 -21.97 -6.66
C GLY A 744 3.47 -21.16 -6.36
N LYS A 745 4.29 -20.86 -7.39
CA LYS A 745 5.48 -20.02 -7.22
C LYS A 745 5.11 -18.68 -6.56
N ASP A 746 5.89 -18.33 -5.55
CA ASP A 746 5.70 -17.14 -4.73
C ASP A 746 4.39 -17.12 -3.91
N TYR A 747 3.87 -18.31 -3.54
CA TYR A 747 2.62 -18.51 -2.81
C TYR A 747 2.40 -17.56 -1.64
N ASN A 748 1.26 -16.89 -1.60
CA ASN A 748 1.02 -15.79 -0.67
C ASN A 748 0.12 -16.16 0.53
N HIS A 749 -0.12 -17.42 0.79
CA HIS A 749 -0.89 -17.89 1.95
C HIS A 749 0.02 -18.14 3.17
N SER A 750 0.76 -17.09 3.58
CA SER A 750 1.70 -17.13 4.71
C SER A 750 1.65 -15.82 5.48
N THR A 751 1.95 -15.87 6.78
CA THR A 751 2.07 -14.70 7.65
C THR A 751 3.45 -14.62 8.28
N PHE A 752 4.50 -14.98 7.55
CA PHE A 752 5.86 -15.07 8.09
C PHE A 752 6.36 -13.74 8.64
N CYS A 753 6.08 -12.63 7.93
CA CYS A 753 6.51 -11.30 8.41
C CYS A 753 5.74 -10.87 9.65
N ASP A 754 4.46 -11.22 9.76
CA ASP A 754 3.69 -11.02 11.00
C ASP A 754 4.26 -11.85 12.17
N LEU A 755 4.65 -13.11 11.91
CA LEU A 755 5.31 -13.95 12.92
C LEU A 755 6.63 -13.34 13.41
N VAL A 756 7.37 -12.66 12.55
CA VAL A 756 8.58 -11.92 12.94
C VAL A 756 8.22 -10.66 13.73
N ILE A 757 7.35 -9.80 13.21
CA ILE A 757 7.07 -8.48 13.81
C ILE A 757 6.29 -8.64 15.12
N ALA A 758 5.17 -9.36 15.10
CA ALA A 758 4.30 -9.52 16.25
C ALA A 758 4.79 -10.62 17.21
N GLY A 759 5.27 -11.75 16.68
CA GLY A 759 5.74 -12.87 17.49
C GLY A 759 7.17 -12.66 18.00
N LEU A 760 8.16 -12.71 17.10
CA LEU A 760 9.58 -12.70 17.46
C LEU A 760 9.98 -11.37 18.14
N CYS A 761 9.71 -10.22 17.48
CA CYS A 761 10.01 -8.89 18.01
C CYS A 761 8.97 -8.41 19.01
N GLY A 762 7.80 -9.02 19.05
CA GLY A 762 6.81 -8.88 20.11
C GLY A 762 5.97 -7.61 20.07
N ILE A 763 5.74 -6.97 18.93
CA ILE A 763 4.82 -5.84 18.85
C ILE A 763 3.39 -6.36 18.93
N VAL A 764 2.70 -6.06 20.06
CA VAL A 764 1.33 -6.47 20.32
C VAL A 764 0.38 -5.31 20.06
N PRO A 765 -0.33 -5.27 18.90
CA PRO A 765 -1.17 -4.14 18.52
C PRO A 765 -2.33 -3.91 19.48
N GLN A 766 -2.55 -2.64 19.87
CA GLN A 766 -3.61 -2.21 20.78
C GLN A 766 -4.59 -1.25 20.09
N ALA A 767 -5.88 -1.36 20.41
CA ALA A 767 -6.94 -0.52 19.83
C ALA A 767 -6.85 0.96 20.25
N ASP A 768 -6.24 1.25 21.41
CA ASP A 768 -6.01 2.59 21.92
C ASP A 768 -4.71 3.24 21.41
N GLY A 769 -3.91 2.49 20.61
CA GLY A 769 -2.63 2.96 20.08
C GLY A 769 -1.47 2.89 21.05
N LYS A 770 -1.65 2.33 22.25
CA LYS A 770 -0.57 2.08 23.20
C LYS A 770 0.36 1.02 22.61
N LEU A 771 1.64 1.30 22.61
CA LEU A 771 2.65 0.33 22.21
C LEU A 771 2.92 -0.67 23.35
N VAL A 772 2.67 -1.94 23.08
CA VAL A 772 2.99 -3.05 23.97
C VAL A 772 4.01 -3.95 23.27
N VAL A 773 5.09 -4.28 23.97
CA VAL A 773 6.19 -5.10 23.42
C VAL A 773 6.42 -6.31 24.29
N LYS A 774 6.22 -7.52 23.73
CA LYS A 774 6.38 -8.83 24.39
C LYS A 774 7.18 -9.78 23.47
N PRO A 775 8.50 -9.61 23.34
CA PRO A 775 9.30 -10.37 22.38
C PRO A 775 9.43 -11.84 22.76
N LEU A 776 9.38 -12.70 21.74
CA LEU A 776 9.69 -14.14 21.86
C LEU A 776 11.04 -14.50 21.24
N ALA A 777 11.86 -13.52 20.87
CA ALA A 777 13.21 -13.75 20.36
C ALA A 777 14.04 -14.60 21.35
N PRO A 778 14.95 -15.46 20.85
CA PRO A 778 15.82 -16.27 21.69
C PRO A 778 16.60 -15.44 22.70
N THR A 779 16.66 -15.94 23.95
CA THR A 779 17.37 -15.22 25.02
C THR A 779 18.89 -15.22 24.86
N GLU A 780 19.40 -16.17 24.08
CA GLU A 780 20.81 -16.29 23.71
C GLU A 780 21.26 -15.30 22.64
N TRP A 781 20.35 -14.65 21.95
CA TRP A 781 20.72 -13.63 20.96
C TRP A 781 21.27 -12.39 21.64
N ASP A 782 22.33 -11.83 21.08
CA ASP A 782 22.95 -10.61 21.59
C ASP A 782 22.25 -9.36 21.05
N TRP A 783 21.60 -9.46 19.90
CA TRP A 783 20.93 -8.33 19.26
C TRP A 783 19.82 -8.78 18.30
N TRP A 784 18.83 -7.93 18.10
CA TRP A 784 17.84 -7.97 17.02
C TRP A 784 17.14 -6.60 16.93
N CYS A 785 16.60 -6.28 15.76
CA CYS A 785 15.91 -5.01 15.54
C CYS A 785 14.78 -5.15 14.52
N ILE A 786 13.66 -4.52 14.83
CA ILE A 786 12.61 -4.19 13.85
C ILE A 786 12.47 -2.66 13.77
N ASP A 787 12.79 -2.09 12.61
CA ASP A 787 12.99 -0.66 12.44
C ASP A 787 11.96 -0.04 11.49
N GLY A 788 11.34 1.06 11.92
CA GLY A 788 10.41 1.83 11.09
C GLY A 788 9.03 1.19 10.91
N VAL A 789 8.53 0.50 11.92
CA VAL A 789 7.14 -0.01 11.93
C VAL A 789 6.17 1.18 11.99
N ARG A 790 5.28 1.30 11.00
CA ARG A 790 4.24 2.33 11.01
C ARG A 790 3.12 1.90 11.96
N TYR A 791 3.02 2.56 13.12
CA TYR A 791 2.09 2.24 14.18
C TYR A 791 1.29 3.48 14.61
N HIS A 792 -0.02 3.49 14.40
CA HIS A 792 -0.89 4.63 14.67
C HIS A 792 -0.35 5.97 14.13
N GLY A 793 0.20 5.95 12.91
CA GLY A 793 0.75 7.15 12.27
C GLY A 793 2.15 7.58 12.75
N ARG A 794 2.78 6.83 13.67
CA ARG A 794 4.15 7.05 14.16
C ARG A 794 5.09 5.99 13.57
N ASP A 795 6.35 6.29 13.45
CA ASP A 795 7.39 5.34 13.07
C ASP A 795 8.09 4.83 14.34
N VAL A 796 7.88 3.55 14.62
CA VAL A 796 8.37 2.88 15.82
C VAL A 796 9.52 1.95 15.46
N THR A 797 10.58 1.98 16.26
CA THR A 797 11.70 1.03 16.22
C THR A 797 11.77 0.30 17.54
N VAL A 798 11.80 -1.03 17.48
CA VAL A 798 12.01 -1.89 18.65
C VAL A 798 13.26 -2.70 18.42
N LEU A 799 14.19 -2.65 19.36
CA LEU A 799 15.44 -3.39 19.27
C LEU A 799 15.82 -3.99 20.62
N PHE A 800 16.61 -5.03 20.57
CA PHE A 800 17.35 -5.57 21.70
C PHE A 800 18.83 -5.54 21.38
N ASP A 801 19.63 -5.02 22.29
CA ASP A 801 21.09 -4.95 22.18
C ASP A 801 21.66 -5.25 23.57
N ARG A 802 22.24 -6.46 23.75
CA ARG A 802 22.59 -7.00 25.06
C ARG A 802 23.47 -6.06 25.84
N ASP A 803 24.50 -5.50 25.26
CA ASP A 803 25.47 -4.61 25.89
C ASP A 803 25.37 -3.15 25.36
N GLY A 804 24.56 -2.89 24.35
CA GLY A 804 24.35 -1.58 23.76
C GLY A 804 25.38 -1.19 22.69
N THR A 805 26.28 -2.10 22.31
CA THR A 805 27.39 -1.78 21.38
C THR A 805 27.05 -2.04 19.92
N HIS A 806 26.14 -2.95 19.63
CA HIS A 806 25.82 -3.35 18.26
C HIS A 806 25.09 -2.24 17.48
N TYR A 807 24.02 -1.69 18.05
CA TYR A 807 23.24 -0.61 17.43
C TYR A 807 23.59 0.80 17.97
N GLY A 808 24.22 0.89 19.12
CA GLY A 808 24.57 2.17 19.74
C GLY A 808 23.35 3.01 20.16
N LYS A 809 22.21 2.37 20.48
CA LYS A 809 20.95 3.04 20.86
C LYS A 809 20.53 2.80 22.30
N GLY A 810 21.35 2.10 23.08
CA GLY A 810 21.06 1.74 24.44
C GLY A 810 21.18 0.24 24.69
N LYS A 811 21.22 -0.16 25.95
CA LYS A 811 21.42 -1.53 26.41
C LYS A 811 20.07 -2.22 26.70
N GLY A 812 19.94 -3.48 26.31
CA GLY A 812 18.74 -4.30 26.54
C GLY A 812 17.64 -4.01 25.54
N LEU A 813 16.37 -4.10 25.96
CA LEU A 813 15.22 -3.79 25.14
C LEU A 813 15.00 -2.28 25.05
N VAL A 814 15.07 -1.73 23.85
CA VAL A 814 14.93 -0.29 23.57
C VAL A 814 13.79 -0.06 22.59
N VAL A 815 12.98 0.96 22.85
CA VAL A 815 11.92 1.43 21.96
C VAL A 815 12.19 2.88 21.59
N LEU A 816 12.18 3.18 20.29
CA LEU A 816 12.37 4.52 19.73
C LEU A 816 11.11 4.92 18.95
N GLU A 817 10.54 6.10 19.28
CA GLU A 817 9.34 6.66 18.62
C GLU A 817 9.65 8.02 17.94
#